data_02cc2506c43a609c1d5c59b624bb83f3
#
_entry.id   02cc2506c43a609c1d5c59b624bb83f3
#
_cell.length_a   1.000
_cell.length_b   1.000
_cell.length_c   1.000
_cell.angle_alpha   90.00
_cell.angle_beta   90.00
_cell.angle_gamma   90.00
#
_symmetry.space_group_name_H-M   'P 1'
#
loop_
_entity.id
_entity.type
_entity.pdbx_description
1 polymer ?
#
loop_
_entity_poly.entity_id
_entity_poly.type
_entity_poly.pdbx_seq_one_letter_code
_entity_poly.pdbx_strand_id
1 'polypeptide(L)'
;VSDVSTAESSPRFLVGIDLGTTNSAIAYVDTLEKTWVVRDFAIPQLVGAGQIEARDVLPSFHYESAENEFAAGATRLPWETDEHGRAFVGVFARDHGADVPGRLISSAKSWLSHSGVDRTAGLLPWHGAADVQKLSPVEVSSRYLAHFRGAWDATHPDHPLGQQDVVLAVPASFDEVARELTIQAAQRAGLARVVLVEEPQAAFYSWIDAQDGAWDRQVRAGQTILVCDVGGGTSDFTLIRVRPAANGGVLFHRVAVGEHLILGGDNLDLALAHHVEQRLGTGKLQPRQWGPLIRICRQVKETFLGSDPPEKLTVSVAAPGARLIGGSLQIELTREEVEKLLVDGFLPTVELTAKPAARRSGFQEFGLPYAADAAITRYLAAFLRAHRNGDDPSASRPDMVLFNGGLFASTLLRQRVLDVLRSWFNSAQPRSVALSSKQFPLPSYSGGGSGWGPDRRKTAEYDLNDATRPLPQPSPGVPGEGERLRLKSHEAGEPNWSLAVLRNDRMDLAVARGAAYYGMVRRGRGVRISGGLAHSYYLGVETDAAPMAVCLMPAGIEQGQTVDLSSRRFSLRVRQPAEFPLYYSSTRTTDRPGELIAVDPEQLSALPPIRTVLQSSRAKEAETVPVQLHAQLTEVGTLDIWCAEAEGGRRWKLQFDVRAATRSDAARHVGEGEAQGVVDEQLLALCLDRIRAGFAGAGADTPAGIVKKLENVTGTTRHDWPPALLRGFWETLLEIEGARRRSVEHEARWLSLVGFSLRPGYGLAVDDWRVGKTWRLYQGGTMQPKNELCRAEWWILWRRVAGGLLTAQQILIGEPLVADWRTYFRKGGVGVRGRSPQFQFGPHESAEVWRLLGSLELLRPQIKIELGKMILDRLPRERLPALRDAMLFALGRVGARQPVYGPLNTLVPVEEVEEWVQRLLQMDAGDERLSFAMVQLSRRTGDRHRDLPDLLRTKLLDWLTSHAVADHLIELVRAGGLLEVREQRNVFGETLPRGLRIE
;
A
#
# COMPACT_ATOMS: atom_id res chain seq x y z
N VAL A 1 -10.75 52.63 -20.44
CA VAL A 1 -10.57 51.39 -21.17
C VAL A 1 -11.15 50.29 -20.31
N SER A 2 -12.30 49.79 -20.70
CA SER A 2 -13.16 48.89 -19.98
C SER A 2 -12.54 47.50 -19.82
N ASP A 3 -12.35 47.07 -18.57
CA ASP A 3 -12.14 45.67 -18.20
C ASP A 3 -13.40 44.87 -18.58
N VAL A 4 -13.33 44.17 -19.68
CA VAL A 4 -14.26 43.09 -19.99
C VAL A 4 -13.72 41.86 -19.26
N SER A 5 -14.17 41.64 -18.02
CA SER A 5 -14.10 40.35 -17.39
C SER A 5 -14.98 39.42 -18.23
N THR A 6 -14.36 38.54 -18.99
CA THR A 6 -15.04 37.40 -19.59
C THR A 6 -15.50 36.52 -18.43
N ALA A 7 -16.77 36.67 -18.05
CA ALA A 7 -17.43 35.68 -17.21
C ALA A 7 -17.37 34.37 -17.99
N GLU A 8 -16.48 33.44 -17.58
CA GLU A 8 -16.45 32.05 -18.09
C GLU A 8 -17.86 31.50 -17.87
N SER A 9 -18.57 31.21 -18.95
CA SER A 9 -19.88 30.58 -18.88
C SER A 9 -19.72 29.22 -18.20
N SER A 10 -20.48 28.99 -17.14
CA SER A 10 -20.48 27.69 -16.43
C SER A 10 -20.71 26.55 -17.44
N PRO A 11 -19.96 25.45 -17.35
CA PRO A 11 -20.11 24.30 -18.25
C PRO A 11 -21.57 23.81 -18.31
N ARG A 12 -21.96 23.36 -19.49
CA ARG A 12 -23.35 22.89 -19.70
C ARG A 12 -23.63 21.57 -18.97
N PHE A 13 -22.69 20.65 -19.00
CA PHE A 13 -22.92 19.33 -18.43
C PHE A 13 -22.20 19.15 -17.10
N LEU A 14 -22.86 18.45 -16.17
CA LEU A 14 -22.28 17.89 -14.96
C LEU A 14 -22.14 16.41 -15.22
N VAL A 15 -20.91 15.90 -15.19
CA VAL A 15 -20.62 14.52 -15.57
C VAL A 15 -20.07 13.76 -14.38
N GLY A 16 -20.74 12.67 -14.02
CA GLY A 16 -20.28 11.73 -12.99
C GLY A 16 -19.62 10.52 -13.61
N ILE A 17 -18.42 10.18 -13.13
CA ILE A 17 -17.67 9.02 -13.60
C ILE A 17 -17.36 8.09 -12.41
N ASP A 18 -17.73 6.83 -12.55
CA ASP A 18 -17.23 5.74 -11.72
C ASP A 18 -16.08 5.05 -12.44
N LEU A 19 -14.87 5.20 -11.91
CA LEU A 19 -13.69 4.45 -12.37
C LEU A 19 -13.55 3.20 -11.52
N GLY A 20 -14.34 2.16 -11.80
CA GLY A 20 -14.38 0.93 -11.00
C GLY A 20 -13.23 -0.04 -11.26
N THR A 21 -12.97 -0.95 -10.31
CA THR A 21 -11.94 -2.00 -10.46
C THR A 21 -12.26 -2.97 -11.58
N THR A 22 -13.53 -3.34 -11.71
CA THR A 22 -14.01 -4.34 -12.69
C THR A 22 -14.74 -3.70 -13.87
N ASN A 23 -15.62 -2.73 -13.59
CA ASN A 23 -16.39 -1.98 -14.58
C ASN A 23 -16.36 -0.50 -14.23
N SER A 24 -16.36 0.34 -15.25
CA SER A 24 -16.43 1.79 -15.13
C SER A 24 -17.70 2.29 -15.84
N ALA A 25 -18.28 3.37 -15.34
CA ALA A 25 -19.54 3.92 -15.85
C ALA A 25 -19.50 5.46 -15.88
N ILE A 26 -20.37 6.05 -16.69
CA ILE A 26 -20.52 7.50 -16.83
C ILE A 26 -21.99 7.88 -16.85
N ALA A 27 -22.35 8.92 -16.10
CA ALA A 27 -23.68 9.52 -16.09
C ALA A 27 -23.55 11.04 -16.18
N TYR A 28 -24.62 11.72 -16.53
CA TYR A 28 -24.56 13.17 -16.71
C TYR A 28 -25.90 13.89 -16.43
N VAL A 29 -25.82 15.20 -16.26
CA VAL A 29 -26.94 16.12 -16.14
C VAL A 29 -26.75 17.25 -17.13
N ASP A 30 -27.77 17.57 -17.94
CA ASP A 30 -27.79 18.74 -18.80
C ASP A 30 -28.41 19.93 -18.03
N THR A 31 -27.60 20.94 -17.74
CA THR A 31 -28.01 22.10 -16.93
C THR A 31 -28.84 23.13 -17.70
N LEU A 32 -28.99 23.00 -19.03
CA LEU A 32 -29.85 23.83 -19.81
C LEU A 32 -31.33 23.38 -19.74
N GLU A 33 -31.57 22.17 -19.26
CA GLU A 33 -32.97 21.70 -19.10
C GLU A 33 -33.64 22.38 -17.89
N LYS A 34 -34.95 22.55 -17.96
CA LYS A 34 -35.72 23.12 -16.84
C LYS A 34 -35.64 22.27 -15.56
N THR A 35 -35.75 20.96 -15.74
CA THR A 35 -35.59 19.96 -14.67
C THR A 35 -34.28 19.22 -14.89
N TRP A 36 -33.40 19.28 -13.92
CA TRP A 36 -32.14 18.57 -13.97
C TRP A 36 -32.38 17.12 -13.60
N VAL A 37 -32.10 16.22 -14.53
CA VAL A 37 -32.30 14.78 -14.37
C VAL A 37 -30.99 14.08 -14.67
N VAL A 38 -30.60 13.15 -13.80
CA VAL A 38 -29.43 12.30 -14.02
C VAL A 38 -29.75 11.28 -15.11
N ARG A 39 -28.89 11.18 -16.11
CA ARG A 39 -28.96 10.24 -17.22
C ARG A 39 -27.71 9.40 -17.36
N ASP A 40 -27.90 8.16 -17.74
CA ASP A 40 -26.78 7.29 -18.09
C ASP A 40 -26.28 7.65 -19.50
N PHE A 41 -24.97 7.50 -19.70
CA PHE A 41 -24.35 7.64 -21.00
C PHE A 41 -23.92 6.27 -21.52
N ALA A 42 -24.55 5.81 -22.60
CA ALA A 42 -24.16 4.57 -23.24
C ALA A 42 -22.80 4.71 -23.95
N ILE A 43 -21.84 3.90 -23.60
CA ILE A 43 -20.42 4.00 -23.95
C ILE A 43 -20.16 3.15 -25.20
N PRO A 44 -19.92 3.76 -26.38
CA PRO A 44 -19.49 3.01 -27.56
C PRO A 44 -18.13 2.38 -27.30
N GLN A 45 -18.00 1.07 -27.52
CA GLN A 45 -16.79 0.31 -27.29
C GLN A 45 -16.70 -0.90 -28.24
N LEU A 46 -15.49 -1.39 -28.45
CA LEU A 46 -15.29 -2.62 -29.20
C LEU A 46 -15.84 -3.83 -28.45
N VAL A 47 -16.65 -4.64 -29.10
CA VAL A 47 -17.12 -5.95 -28.63
C VAL A 47 -16.53 -7.11 -29.42
N GLY A 48 -15.88 -6.80 -30.55
CA GLY A 48 -15.13 -7.70 -31.40
C GLY A 48 -14.31 -6.90 -32.40
N ALA A 49 -13.45 -7.56 -33.17
CA ALA A 49 -12.68 -6.90 -34.22
C ALA A 49 -13.60 -6.24 -35.26
N GLY A 50 -13.56 -4.92 -35.40
CA GLY A 50 -14.44 -4.12 -36.25
C GLY A 50 -15.89 -4.02 -35.81
N GLN A 51 -16.23 -4.47 -34.60
CA GLN A 51 -17.58 -4.44 -34.07
C GLN A 51 -17.67 -3.50 -32.87
N ILE A 52 -18.51 -2.46 -33.00
CA ILE A 52 -18.71 -1.44 -31.95
C ILE A 52 -20.16 -1.50 -31.49
N GLU A 53 -20.33 -1.55 -30.17
CA GLU A 53 -21.64 -1.44 -29.50
C GLU A 53 -21.60 -0.40 -28.39
N ALA A 54 -22.70 0.27 -28.14
CA ALA A 54 -22.85 1.14 -26.98
C ALA A 54 -23.36 0.30 -25.79
N ARG A 55 -22.68 0.37 -24.66
CA ARG A 55 -23.01 -0.35 -23.43
C ARG A 55 -23.09 0.62 -22.25
N ASP A 56 -23.88 0.29 -21.23
CA ASP A 56 -24.03 1.12 -20.03
C ASP A 56 -22.74 1.16 -19.19
N VAL A 57 -21.90 0.12 -19.27
CA VAL A 57 -20.65 0.01 -18.54
C VAL A 57 -19.50 -0.33 -19.48
N LEU A 58 -18.31 0.17 -19.15
CA LEU A 58 -17.03 -0.17 -19.76
C LEU A 58 -16.29 -1.12 -18.84
N PRO A 59 -16.07 -2.40 -19.17
CA PRO A 59 -15.19 -3.26 -18.42
C PRO A 59 -13.79 -2.62 -18.25
N SER A 60 -13.27 -2.54 -17.03
CA SER A 60 -11.98 -1.91 -16.69
C SER A 60 -10.82 -2.83 -17.05
N PHE A 61 -10.75 -3.20 -18.32
CA PHE A 61 -9.73 -4.04 -18.90
C PHE A 61 -9.03 -3.29 -20.04
N HIS A 62 -7.73 -3.51 -20.14
CA HIS A 62 -6.88 -2.93 -21.17
C HIS A 62 -6.06 -4.04 -21.84
N TYR A 63 -5.98 -4.03 -23.15
CA TYR A 63 -5.23 -5.00 -23.93
C TYR A 63 -4.20 -4.31 -24.82
N GLU A 64 -2.95 -4.81 -24.82
CA GLU A 64 -1.87 -4.39 -25.71
C GLU A 64 -1.67 -5.46 -26.80
N SER A 65 -2.13 -5.18 -28.03
CA SER A 65 -1.99 -6.13 -29.13
C SER A 65 -0.55 -6.32 -29.58
N ALA A 66 -0.25 -7.51 -30.12
CA ALA A 66 1.01 -7.77 -30.79
C ALA A 66 1.05 -7.05 -32.14
N GLU A 67 2.26 -6.93 -32.69
CA GLU A 67 2.44 -6.40 -34.04
C GLU A 67 1.74 -7.30 -35.07
N ASN A 68 0.86 -6.72 -35.87
CA ASN A 68 0.06 -7.42 -36.91
C ASN A 68 -0.92 -8.48 -36.35
N GLU A 69 -1.34 -8.39 -35.08
CA GLU A 69 -2.35 -9.29 -34.52
C GLU A 69 -3.72 -9.07 -35.16
N PHE A 70 -4.07 -7.82 -35.47
CA PHE A 70 -5.32 -7.45 -36.13
C PHE A 70 -5.07 -6.77 -37.46
N ALA A 71 -6.03 -6.85 -38.36
CA ALA A 71 -6.00 -6.09 -39.62
C ALA A 71 -6.10 -4.59 -39.34
N ALA A 72 -5.52 -3.77 -40.22
CA ALA A 72 -5.58 -2.31 -40.09
C ALA A 72 -7.02 -1.82 -39.95
N GLY A 73 -7.28 -0.97 -38.93
CA GLY A 73 -8.59 -0.42 -38.62
C GLY A 73 -9.53 -1.37 -37.86
N ALA A 74 -9.20 -2.64 -37.66
CA ALA A 74 -10.06 -3.58 -36.97
C ALA A 74 -10.29 -3.28 -35.48
N THR A 75 -9.36 -2.52 -34.86
CA THR A 75 -9.46 -2.09 -33.45
C THR A 75 -9.70 -0.58 -33.32
N ARG A 76 -9.99 0.11 -34.43
CA ARG A 76 -10.19 1.57 -34.46
C ARG A 76 -11.58 1.97 -33.95
N LEU A 77 -11.63 2.91 -33.04
CA LEU A 77 -12.87 3.55 -32.59
C LEU A 77 -13.19 4.79 -33.45
N PRO A 78 -14.46 5.24 -33.49
CA PRO A 78 -14.89 6.33 -34.39
C PRO A 78 -14.15 7.66 -34.22
N TRP A 79 -13.59 7.93 -33.06
CA TRP A 79 -12.85 9.15 -32.72
C TRP A 79 -11.32 9.02 -32.86
N GLU A 80 -10.83 7.84 -33.18
CA GLU A 80 -9.39 7.59 -33.36
C GLU A 80 -8.98 7.83 -34.81
N THR A 81 -7.79 8.41 -34.97
CA THR A 81 -7.20 8.68 -36.29
C THR A 81 -6.14 7.64 -36.69
N ASP A 82 -5.59 6.92 -35.71
CA ASP A 82 -4.55 5.91 -35.95
C ASP A 82 -5.18 4.60 -36.43
N GLU A 83 -4.82 4.16 -37.64
CA GLU A 83 -5.27 2.88 -38.21
C GLU A 83 -4.59 1.66 -37.58
N HIS A 84 -3.50 1.85 -36.84
CA HIS A 84 -2.69 0.80 -36.26
C HIS A 84 -2.69 0.89 -34.71
N GLY A 85 -3.78 1.38 -34.13
CA GLY A 85 -3.93 1.43 -32.68
C GLY A 85 -3.65 0.06 -32.05
N ARG A 86 -2.61 -0.03 -31.19
CA ARG A 86 -2.17 -1.28 -30.59
C ARG A 86 -2.85 -1.57 -29.25
N ALA A 87 -3.65 -0.64 -28.78
CA ALA A 87 -4.24 -0.73 -27.44
C ALA A 87 -5.74 -0.44 -27.49
N PHE A 88 -6.51 -1.22 -26.79
CA PHE A 88 -7.95 -0.98 -26.63
C PHE A 88 -8.42 -1.40 -25.24
N VAL A 89 -9.59 -0.89 -24.85
CA VAL A 89 -10.18 -1.10 -23.54
C VAL A 89 -11.61 -1.65 -23.66
N GLY A 90 -12.20 -2.13 -22.57
CA GLY A 90 -13.59 -2.54 -22.52
C GLY A 90 -13.83 -4.01 -22.80
N VAL A 91 -14.98 -4.32 -23.41
CA VAL A 91 -15.47 -5.70 -23.62
C VAL A 91 -14.49 -6.53 -24.43
N PHE A 92 -14.04 -6.01 -25.57
CA PHE A 92 -13.13 -6.77 -26.44
C PHE A 92 -11.77 -7.02 -25.76
N ALA A 93 -11.26 -6.00 -25.00
CA ALA A 93 -10.05 -6.18 -24.21
C ALA A 93 -10.18 -7.30 -23.18
N ARG A 94 -11.30 -7.36 -22.49
CA ARG A 94 -11.60 -8.39 -21.51
C ARG A 94 -11.70 -9.78 -22.16
N ASP A 95 -12.49 -9.90 -23.23
CA ASP A 95 -12.86 -11.20 -23.80
C ASP A 95 -11.70 -11.78 -24.63
N HIS A 96 -11.09 -11.00 -25.51
CA HIS A 96 -9.92 -11.43 -26.30
C HIS A 96 -8.68 -11.59 -25.42
N GLY A 97 -8.43 -10.63 -24.51
CA GLY A 97 -7.27 -10.66 -23.60
C GLY A 97 -7.27 -11.85 -22.65
N ALA A 98 -8.41 -12.44 -22.37
CA ALA A 98 -8.50 -13.65 -21.57
C ALA A 98 -7.81 -14.87 -22.22
N ASP A 99 -7.75 -14.90 -23.54
CA ASP A 99 -7.04 -15.94 -24.28
C ASP A 99 -5.52 -15.66 -24.36
N VAL A 100 -5.12 -14.38 -24.18
CA VAL A 100 -3.73 -13.92 -24.22
C VAL A 100 -3.39 -13.14 -22.93
N PRO A 101 -3.39 -13.77 -21.76
CA PRO A 101 -3.30 -13.09 -20.45
C PRO A 101 -2.00 -12.28 -20.25
N GLY A 102 -0.92 -12.63 -20.96
CA GLY A 102 0.34 -11.85 -20.91
C GLY A 102 0.26 -10.46 -21.54
N ARG A 103 -0.87 -10.08 -22.18
CA ARG A 103 -1.12 -8.80 -22.80
C ARG A 103 -2.31 -8.06 -22.19
N LEU A 104 -3.01 -8.71 -21.25
CA LEU A 104 -4.19 -8.19 -20.60
C LEU A 104 -3.84 -7.50 -19.28
N ILE A 105 -4.39 -6.32 -19.08
CA ILE A 105 -4.35 -5.60 -17.80
C ILE A 105 -5.75 -5.55 -17.22
N SER A 106 -5.87 -5.94 -15.96
CA SER A 106 -7.08 -5.85 -15.14
C SER A 106 -6.77 -5.22 -13.80
N SER A 107 -7.82 -4.79 -13.06
CA SER A 107 -7.73 -4.30 -11.69
C SER A 107 -6.73 -3.14 -11.48
N ALA A 108 -6.49 -2.30 -12.50
CA ALA A 108 -5.51 -1.21 -12.44
C ALA A 108 -5.78 -0.23 -11.28
N LYS A 109 -7.05 -0.01 -10.91
CA LYS A 109 -7.45 0.83 -9.78
C LYS A 109 -6.88 0.33 -8.43
N SER A 110 -6.89 -0.98 -8.20
CA SER A 110 -6.34 -1.57 -6.96
C SER A 110 -4.83 -1.34 -6.84
N TRP A 111 -4.12 -1.22 -7.97
CA TRP A 111 -2.71 -0.91 -7.99
C TRP A 111 -2.39 0.54 -7.63
N LEU A 112 -3.34 1.48 -7.76
CA LEU A 112 -3.17 2.87 -7.31
C LEU A 112 -3.02 2.97 -5.79
N SER A 113 -3.57 2.03 -5.02
CA SER A 113 -3.47 1.99 -3.56
C SER A 113 -2.39 1.03 -3.04
N HIS A 114 -1.66 0.32 -3.93
CA HIS A 114 -0.66 -0.67 -3.53
C HIS A 114 0.63 -0.03 -3.03
N SER A 115 0.87 -0.05 -1.72
CA SER A 115 2.07 0.55 -1.10
C SER A 115 3.38 -0.22 -1.34
N GLY A 116 3.33 -1.49 -1.72
CA GLY A 116 4.52 -2.34 -1.95
C GLY A 116 5.16 -2.23 -3.34
N VAL A 117 4.70 -1.30 -4.19
CA VAL A 117 5.23 -1.08 -5.54
C VAL A 117 5.38 0.41 -5.85
N ASP A 118 6.24 0.73 -6.81
CA ASP A 118 6.26 2.08 -7.39
C ASP A 118 5.05 2.27 -8.30
N ARG A 119 4.00 2.92 -7.80
CA ARG A 119 2.70 3.11 -8.47
C ARG A 119 2.79 3.94 -9.76
N THR A 120 3.92 4.62 -10.00
CA THR A 120 4.18 5.42 -11.20
C THR A 120 5.04 4.69 -12.23
N ALA A 121 5.64 3.57 -11.86
CA ALA A 121 6.45 2.77 -12.76
C ALA A 121 5.61 1.90 -13.69
N GLY A 122 6.17 1.50 -14.83
CA GLY A 122 5.56 0.54 -15.75
C GLY A 122 5.50 -0.85 -15.14
N LEU A 123 4.35 -1.21 -14.53
CA LEU A 123 4.14 -2.45 -13.80
C LEU A 123 3.26 -3.45 -14.57
N LEU A 124 2.28 -2.93 -15.30
CA LEU A 124 1.17 -3.71 -15.85
C LEU A 124 1.33 -3.96 -17.36
N PRO A 125 1.00 -5.15 -17.86
CA PRO A 125 0.55 -6.31 -17.10
C PRO A 125 1.65 -6.85 -16.18
N TRP A 126 1.31 -7.26 -14.96
CA TRP A 126 2.28 -7.66 -13.94
C TRP A 126 3.18 -8.81 -14.41
N HIS A 127 2.60 -9.83 -15.02
CA HIS A 127 3.29 -10.94 -15.68
C HIS A 127 3.18 -10.84 -17.20
N GLY A 128 3.49 -9.67 -17.76
CA GLY A 128 3.39 -9.40 -19.18
C GLY A 128 4.36 -10.22 -20.04
N ALA A 129 3.95 -10.48 -21.28
CA ALA A 129 4.84 -11.04 -22.31
C ALA A 129 6.07 -10.15 -22.49
N ALA A 130 7.20 -10.73 -22.89
CA ALA A 130 8.49 -10.03 -22.94
C ALA A 130 8.52 -8.86 -23.93
N ASP A 131 7.67 -8.90 -24.94
CA ASP A 131 7.52 -7.87 -25.98
C ASP A 131 6.46 -6.80 -25.65
N VAL A 132 5.77 -6.92 -24.51
CA VAL A 132 4.76 -5.95 -24.09
C VAL A 132 5.40 -4.80 -23.34
N GLN A 133 5.12 -3.58 -23.78
CA GLN A 133 5.48 -2.38 -23.03
C GLN A 133 4.62 -2.31 -21.76
N LYS A 134 5.26 -2.34 -20.59
CA LYS A 134 4.53 -2.21 -19.33
C LYS A 134 4.10 -0.76 -19.08
N LEU A 135 2.86 -0.62 -18.61
CA LEU A 135 2.24 0.64 -18.26
C LEU A 135 2.17 0.83 -16.74
N SER A 136 2.16 2.06 -16.29
CA SER A 136 1.86 2.36 -14.89
C SER A 136 0.34 2.26 -14.62
N PRO A 137 -0.08 1.99 -13.36
CA PRO A 137 -1.49 2.06 -12.97
C PRO A 137 -2.17 3.39 -13.35
N VAL A 138 -1.41 4.50 -13.25
CA VAL A 138 -1.88 5.84 -13.64
C VAL A 138 -2.15 5.93 -15.16
N GLU A 139 -1.24 5.38 -15.98
CA GLU A 139 -1.42 5.36 -17.44
C GLU A 139 -2.62 4.51 -17.85
N VAL A 140 -2.79 3.32 -17.25
CA VAL A 140 -3.94 2.47 -17.54
C VAL A 140 -5.25 3.17 -17.15
N SER A 141 -5.31 3.75 -15.95
CA SER A 141 -6.47 4.52 -15.51
C SER A 141 -6.76 5.71 -16.44
N SER A 142 -5.71 6.40 -16.92
CA SER A 142 -5.88 7.49 -17.87
C SER A 142 -6.44 7.03 -19.22
N ARG A 143 -6.15 5.80 -19.66
CA ARG A 143 -6.69 5.24 -20.92
C ARG A 143 -8.18 4.93 -20.82
N TYR A 144 -8.67 4.46 -19.66
CA TYR A 144 -10.11 4.32 -19.44
C TYR A 144 -10.83 5.68 -19.50
N LEU A 145 -10.26 6.69 -18.83
CA LEU A 145 -10.81 8.04 -18.83
C LEU A 145 -10.72 8.71 -20.22
N ALA A 146 -9.66 8.46 -20.98
CA ALA A 146 -9.51 8.92 -22.35
C ALA A 146 -10.54 8.28 -23.30
N HIS A 147 -10.90 7.01 -23.06
CA HIS A 147 -11.96 6.35 -23.79
C HIS A 147 -13.32 7.04 -23.53
N PHE A 148 -13.66 7.35 -22.27
CA PHE A 148 -14.86 8.13 -21.95
C PHE A 148 -14.85 9.49 -22.63
N ARG A 149 -13.71 10.19 -22.61
CA ARG A 149 -13.57 11.48 -23.30
C ARG A 149 -13.81 11.34 -24.79
N GLY A 150 -13.18 10.38 -25.44
CA GLY A 150 -13.36 10.16 -26.89
C GLY A 150 -14.80 9.81 -27.26
N ALA A 151 -15.44 8.91 -26.50
CA ALA A 151 -16.85 8.55 -26.68
C ALA A 151 -17.78 9.74 -26.49
N TRP A 152 -17.56 10.54 -25.44
CA TRP A 152 -18.32 11.75 -25.15
C TRP A 152 -18.14 12.82 -26.25
N ASP A 153 -16.91 13.15 -26.58
CA ASP A 153 -16.56 14.19 -27.55
C ASP A 153 -17.12 13.86 -28.95
N ALA A 154 -17.13 12.57 -29.33
CA ALA A 154 -17.78 12.13 -30.57
C ALA A 154 -19.29 12.31 -30.56
N THR A 155 -19.94 12.18 -29.42
CA THR A 155 -21.40 12.32 -29.25
C THR A 155 -21.81 13.80 -29.01
N HIS A 156 -20.94 14.59 -28.37
CA HIS A 156 -21.15 15.98 -28.01
C HIS A 156 -20.04 16.90 -28.51
N PRO A 157 -19.84 17.04 -29.84
CA PRO A 157 -18.69 17.74 -30.41
C PRO A 157 -18.60 19.23 -29.99
N ASP A 158 -19.72 19.88 -29.75
CA ASP A 158 -19.77 21.28 -29.30
C ASP A 158 -19.48 21.45 -27.81
N HIS A 159 -19.45 20.37 -27.04
CA HIS A 159 -19.31 20.37 -25.57
C HIS A 159 -18.33 19.29 -25.11
N PRO A 160 -17.04 19.41 -25.46
CA PRO A 160 -16.02 18.41 -25.11
C PRO A 160 -15.98 18.12 -23.62
N LEU A 161 -15.76 16.86 -23.23
CA LEU A 161 -15.75 16.41 -21.82
C LEU A 161 -14.71 17.14 -20.99
N GLY A 162 -13.53 17.45 -21.56
CA GLY A 162 -12.47 18.18 -20.87
C GLY A 162 -12.86 19.62 -20.45
N GLN A 163 -13.95 20.16 -20.99
CA GLN A 163 -14.47 21.48 -20.66
C GLN A 163 -15.69 21.43 -19.71
N GLN A 164 -16.18 20.22 -19.39
CA GLN A 164 -17.32 20.04 -18.50
C GLN A 164 -16.87 19.92 -17.05
N ASP A 165 -17.81 20.07 -16.09
CA ASP A 165 -17.56 19.80 -14.69
C ASP A 165 -17.67 18.29 -14.47
N VAL A 166 -16.54 17.65 -14.18
CA VAL A 166 -16.44 16.20 -13.99
C VAL A 166 -16.30 15.88 -12.51
N VAL A 167 -17.16 14.99 -12.02
CA VAL A 167 -17.07 14.40 -10.68
C VAL A 167 -16.61 12.95 -10.83
N LEU A 168 -15.43 12.63 -10.30
CA LEU A 168 -14.84 11.31 -10.38
C LEU A 168 -14.93 10.61 -9.02
N ALA A 169 -15.51 9.42 -8.99
CA ALA A 169 -15.64 8.65 -7.77
C ALA A 169 -14.36 7.89 -7.42
N VAL A 170 -14.04 7.87 -6.12
CA VAL A 170 -12.90 7.14 -5.54
C VAL A 170 -13.35 6.38 -4.29
N PRO A 171 -12.72 5.24 -3.95
CA PRO A 171 -12.98 4.59 -2.67
C PRO A 171 -12.80 5.56 -1.51
N ALA A 172 -13.68 5.47 -0.51
CA ALA A 172 -13.60 6.31 0.68
C ALA A 172 -12.28 6.09 1.45
N SER A 173 -11.75 4.91 1.33
CA SER A 173 -10.53 4.40 1.98
C SER A 173 -9.22 4.73 1.24
N PHE A 174 -9.28 5.36 0.04
CA PHE A 174 -8.06 5.78 -0.68
C PHE A 174 -7.25 6.77 0.16
N ASP A 175 -5.93 6.50 0.27
CA ASP A 175 -4.98 7.44 0.84
C ASP A 175 -4.80 8.67 -0.07
N GLU A 176 -4.19 9.74 0.45
CA GLU A 176 -3.96 10.98 -0.30
C GLU A 176 -3.14 10.74 -1.58
N VAL A 177 -2.24 9.77 -1.57
CA VAL A 177 -1.42 9.41 -2.72
C VAL A 177 -2.28 8.80 -3.83
N ALA A 178 -3.15 7.86 -3.50
CA ALA A 178 -4.05 7.22 -4.47
C ALA A 178 -5.05 8.24 -5.05
N ARG A 179 -5.56 9.19 -4.22
CA ARG A 179 -6.41 10.30 -4.67
C ARG A 179 -5.68 11.19 -5.66
N GLU A 180 -4.46 11.62 -5.34
CA GLU A 180 -3.63 12.45 -6.22
C GLU A 180 -3.27 11.72 -7.53
N LEU A 181 -2.91 10.43 -7.48
CA LEU A 181 -2.64 9.64 -8.68
C LEU A 181 -3.88 9.49 -9.58
N THR A 182 -5.07 9.43 -8.98
CA THR A 182 -6.34 9.40 -9.73
C THR A 182 -6.57 10.73 -10.44
N ILE A 183 -6.30 11.86 -9.79
CA ILE A 183 -6.35 13.20 -10.42
C ILE A 183 -5.34 13.30 -11.56
N GLN A 184 -4.10 12.80 -11.36
CA GLN A 184 -3.09 12.78 -12.44
C GLN A 184 -3.53 11.93 -13.63
N ALA A 185 -4.21 10.79 -13.40
CA ALA A 185 -4.77 9.99 -14.47
C ALA A 185 -5.84 10.77 -15.25
N ALA A 186 -6.72 11.51 -14.57
CA ALA A 186 -7.73 12.35 -15.18
C ALA A 186 -7.12 13.50 -16.00
N GLN A 187 -6.10 14.18 -15.45
CA GLN A 187 -5.37 15.23 -16.16
C GLN A 187 -4.67 14.71 -17.42
N ARG A 188 -4.04 13.52 -17.35
CA ARG A 188 -3.44 12.87 -18.52
C ARG A 188 -4.48 12.52 -19.59
N ALA A 189 -5.69 12.15 -19.18
CA ALA A 189 -6.81 11.93 -20.08
C ALA A 189 -7.36 13.24 -20.69
N GLY A 190 -6.88 14.41 -20.23
CA GLY A 190 -7.34 15.73 -20.70
C GLY A 190 -8.60 16.23 -20.00
N LEU A 191 -8.90 15.74 -18.80
CA LEU A 191 -9.98 16.22 -17.96
C LEU A 191 -9.40 17.26 -16.98
N ALA A 192 -9.63 18.56 -17.26
CA ALA A 192 -9.05 19.64 -16.50
C ALA A 192 -9.87 20.04 -15.25
N ARG A 193 -11.18 19.83 -15.28
CA ARG A 193 -12.13 20.28 -14.25
C ARG A 193 -12.70 19.09 -13.48
N VAL A 194 -11.85 18.43 -12.69
CA VAL A 194 -12.20 17.21 -11.96
C VAL A 194 -12.31 17.48 -10.47
N VAL A 195 -13.34 16.93 -9.85
CA VAL A 195 -13.55 16.91 -8.40
C VAL A 195 -13.78 15.48 -7.97
N LEU A 196 -13.27 15.11 -6.80
CA LEU A 196 -13.46 13.77 -6.26
C LEU A 196 -14.70 13.68 -5.36
N VAL A 197 -15.38 12.54 -5.42
CA VAL A 197 -16.44 12.13 -4.48
C VAL A 197 -16.15 10.69 -4.03
N GLU A 198 -16.51 10.36 -2.80
CA GLU A 198 -16.34 9.00 -2.32
C GLU A 198 -17.45 8.07 -2.80
N GLU A 199 -17.09 6.84 -3.21
CA GLU A 199 -18.03 5.85 -3.78
C GLU A 199 -19.26 5.59 -2.90
N PRO A 200 -19.12 5.34 -1.56
CA PRO A 200 -20.30 5.14 -0.71
C PRO A 200 -21.19 6.39 -0.62
N GLN A 201 -20.59 7.58 -0.68
CA GLN A 201 -21.34 8.84 -0.71
C GLN A 201 -22.08 9.00 -2.04
N ALA A 202 -21.43 8.69 -3.15
CA ALA A 202 -22.03 8.69 -4.47
C ALA A 202 -23.19 7.67 -4.55
N ALA A 203 -22.99 6.44 -4.08
CA ALA A 203 -24.05 5.43 -4.02
C ALA A 203 -25.28 5.93 -3.23
N PHE A 204 -25.05 6.65 -2.14
CA PHE A 204 -26.14 7.22 -1.35
C PHE A 204 -26.84 8.41 -2.08
N TYR A 205 -26.09 9.24 -2.81
CA TYR A 205 -26.69 10.27 -3.68
C TYR A 205 -27.56 9.67 -4.79
N SER A 206 -27.13 8.56 -5.39
CA SER A 206 -27.93 7.82 -6.37
C SER A 206 -29.24 7.31 -5.77
N TRP A 207 -29.21 6.83 -4.51
CA TRP A 207 -30.42 6.45 -3.81
C TRP A 207 -31.34 7.64 -3.59
N ILE A 208 -30.84 8.82 -3.21
CA ILE A 208 -31.64 10.04 -3.05
C ILE A 208 -32.31 10.42 -4.39
N ASP A 209 -31.55 10.44 -5.48
CA ASP A 209 -32.04 10.76 -6.84
C ASP A 209 -33.17 9.82 -7.27
N ALA A 210 -32.97 8.51 -7.06
CA ALA A 210 -33.96 7.47 -7.42
C ALA A 210 -35.30 7.56 -6.67
N GLN A 211 -35.39 8.37 -5.59
CA GLN A 211 -36.66 8.55 -4.85
C GLN A 211 -37.51 9.69 -5.39
N ASP A 212 -37.07 10.40 -6.39
CA ASP A 212 -37.82 11.52 -7.02
C ASP A 212 -38.45 12.51 -6.00
N GLY A 213 -37.63 12.91 -5.01
CA GLY A 213 -38.01 13.80 -3.92
C GLY A 213 -38.76 13.16 -2.75
N ALA A 214 -39.14 11.87 -2.81
CA ALA A 214 -39.86 11.17 -1.73
C ALA A 214 -38.93 10.51 -0.69
N TRP A 215 -37.60 10.74 -0.74
CA TRP A 215 -36.62 10.18 0.16
C TRP A 215 -36.85 10.57 1.63
N ASP A 216 -37.38 11.77 1.89
CA ASP A 216 -37.68 12.31 3.22
C ASP A 216 -38.75 11.52 3.98
N ARG A 217 -39.62 10.79 3.23
CA ARG A 217 -40.65 9.91 3.82
C ARG A 217 -40.09 8.57 4.26
N GLN A 218 -38.92 8.17 3.79
CA GLN A 218 -38.30 6.89 4.08
C GLN A 218 -37.34 6.96 5.26
N VAL A 219 -36.85 8.13 5.66
CA VAL A 219 -35.90 8.34 6.72
C VAL A 219 -36.44 9.28 7.81
N ARG A 220 -35.98 9.09 9.04
CA ARG A 220 -36.37 9.92 10.19
C ARG A 220 -35.13 10.40 10.93
N ALA A 221 -35.19 11.59 11.52
CA ALA A 221 -34.12 12.09 12.39
C ALA A 221 -33.81 11.10 13.53
N GLY A 222 -32.53 10.89 13.79
CA GLY A 222 -32.02 9.93 14.76
C GLY A 222 -31.61 8.57 14.18
N GLN A 223 -32.07 8.22 12.99
CA GLN A 223 -31.71 6.95 12.34
C GLN A 223 -30.26 6.93 11.84
N THR A 224 -29.68 5.73 11.80
CA THR A 224 -28.35 5.46 11.27
C THR A 224 -28.47 4.55 10.05
N ILE A 225 -27.83 4.94 8.95
CA ILE A 225 -27.78 4.19 7.70
C ILE A 225 -26.38 3.63 7.55
N LEU A 226 -26.27 2.32 7.34
CA LEU A 226 -25.03 1.65 6.97
C LEU A 226 -24.98 1.50 5.44
N VAL A 227 -23.98 2.08 4.81
CA VAL A 227 -23.65 1.81 3.41
C VAL A 227 -22.61 0.71 3.37
N CYS A 228 -22.95 -0.41 2.72
CA CYS A 228 -22.05 -1.53 2.45
C CYS A 228 -21.73 -1.53 0.97
N ASP A 229 -20.51 -1.16 0.61
CA ASP A 229 -20.02 -1.18 -0.75
C ASP A 229 -18.97 -2.28 -0.91
N VAL A 230 -19.31 -3.36 -1.63
CA VAL A 230 -18.38 -4.46 -1.90
C VAL A 230 -18.33 -4.69 -3.42
N GLY A 231 -17.25 -4.16 -3.99
CA GLY A 231 -16.97 -4.26 -5.41
C GLY A 231 -16.22 -5.53 -5.80
N GLY A 232 -15.58 -5.51 -6.96
CA GLY A 232 -14.70 -6.56 -7.41
C GLY A 232 -13.41 -6.65 -6.60
N GLY A 233 -12.79 -5.52 -6.29
CA GLY A 233 -11.48 -5.46 -5.64
C GLY A 233 -11.47 -4.98 -4.20
N THR A 234 -12.49 -4.25 -3.73
CA THR A 234 -12.50 -3.57 -2.43
C THR A 234 -13.81 -3.74 -1.69
N SER A 235 -13.75 -3.58 -0.35
CA SER A 235 -14.91 -3.48 0.53
C SER A 235 -14.80 -2.21 1.36
N ASP A 236 -15.84 -1.38 1.32
CA ASP A 236 -15.95 -0.12 2.03
C ASP A 236 -17.23 -0.06 2.85
N PHE A 237 -17.11 0.41 4.11
CA PHE A 237 -18.24 0.60 5.02
C PHE A 237 -18.34 2.07 5.42
N THR A 238 -19.56 2.62 5.39
CA THR A 238 -19.79 4.01 5.80
C THR A 238 -21.04 4.10 6.66
N LEU A 239 -21.00 4.88 7.74
CA LEU A 239 -22.16 5.21 8.56
C LEU A 239 -22.64 6.65 8.28
N ILE A 240 -23.93 6.80 7.98
CA ILE A 240 -24.59 8.08 7.78
C ILE A 240 -25.67 8.23 8.83
N ARG A 241 -25.66 9.32 9.60
CA ARG A 241 -26.67 9.65 10.58
C ARG A 241 -27.65 10.67 10.03
N VAL A 242 -28.94 10.43 10.21
CA VAL A 242 -30.00 11.35 9.86
C VAL A 242 -30.19 12.32 11.03
N ARG A 243 -30.00 13.62 10.78
CA ARG A 243 -30.14 14.69 11.79
C ARG A 243 -31.33 15.59 11.45
N PRO A 244 -32.01 16.22 12.46
CA PRO A 244 -33.02 17.20 12.19
C PRO A 244 -32.40 18.45 11.57
N ALA A 245 -33.08 19.03 10.56
CA ALA A 245 -32.72 20.30 9.96
C ALA A 245 -33.47 21.46 10.64
N ALA A 246 -32.92 22.67 10.60
CA ALA A 246 -33.55 23.86 11.20
C ALA A 246 -34.91 24.21 10.56
N ASN A 247 -35.16 23.76 9.32
CA ASN A 247 -36.43 23.97 8.59
C ASN A 247 -37.47 22.88 8.83
N GLY A 248 -37.31 22.01 9.81
CA GLY A 248 -38.17 20.87 10.11
C GLY A 248 -38.01 19.63 9.24
N GLY A 249 -37.09 19.66 8.27
CA GLY A 249 -36.69 18.51 7.46
C GLY A 249 -35.58 17.71 8.12
N VAL A 250 -34.85 16.88 7.32
CA VAL A 250 -33.69 16.12 7.80
C VAL A 250 -32.47 16.48 6.97
N LEU A 251 -31.32 16.30 7.63
CA LEU A 251 -29.95 16.40 7.03
C LEU A 251 -29.23 15.07 7.20
N PHE A 252 -28.46 14.73 6.21
CA PHE A 252 -27.58 13.56 6.29
C PHE A 252 -26.20 13.98 6.75
N HIS A 253 -25.67 13.27 7.73
CA HIS A 253 -24.33 13.50 8.27
C HIS A 253 -23.53 12.20 8.26
N ARG A 254 -22.44 12.15 7.49
CA ARG A 254 -21.52 11.03 7.52
C ARG A 254 -20.74 11.03 8.83
N VAL A 255 -20.84 9.96 9.58
CA VAL A 255 -20.24 9.86 10.93
C VAL A 255 -19.03 8.94 10.98
N ALA A 256 -18.90 8.03 10.03
CA ALA A 256 -17.77 7.09 10.02
C ALA A 256 -17.50 6.52 8.63
N VAL A 257 -16.24 6.20 8.37
CA VAL A 257 -15.76 5.46 7.17
C VAL A 257 -14.79 4.38 7.64
N GLY A 258 -14.88 3.19 7.04
CA GLY A 258 -14.01 2.04 7.34
C GLY A 258 -12.61 2.19 6.76
N GLU A 259 -11.71 1.31 7.18
CA GLU A 259 -10.37 1.19 6.62
C GLU A 259 -10.40 0.61 5.20
N HIS A 260 -9.33 0.83 4.44
CA HIS A 260 -9.18 0.30 3.08
C HIS A 260 -8.99 -1.21 3.11
N LEU A 261 -9.98 -1.94 2.60
CA LEU A 261 -9.91 -3.40 2.49
C LEU A 261 -9.78 -3.78 1.02
N ILE A 262 -8.61 -4.28 0.61
CA ILE A 262 -8.44 -4.93 -0.69
C ILE A 262 -9.00 -6.35 -0.54
N LEU A 263 -10.31 -6.44 -0.56
CA LEU A 263 -11.10 -7.66 -0.38
C LEU A 263 -12.45 -7.48 -1.09
N GLY A 264 -12.73 -8.31 -2.08
CA GLY A 264 -13.93 -8.17 -2.92
C GLY A 264 -14.18 -9.42 -3.76
N GLY A 265 -14.99 -9.27 -4.79
CA GLY A 265 -15.41 -10.34 -5.69
C GLY A 265 -14.26 -11.12 -6.34
N ASP A 266 -13.14 -10.45 -6.64
CA ASP A 266 -11.95 -11.09 -7.22
C ASP A 266 -11.31 -12.09 -6.24
N ASN A 267 -11.42 -11.86 -4.94
CA ASN A 267 -10.94 -12.80 -3.92
C ASN A 267 -11.80 -14.07 -3.86
N LEU A 268 -13.10 -13.96 -4.12
CA LEU A 268 -14.00 -15.11 -4.23
C LEU A 268 -13.64 -15.95 -5.46
N ASP A 269 -13.34 -15.29 -6.59
CA ASP A 269 -12.90 -15.96 -7.81
C ASP A 269 -11.62 -16.75 -7.59
N LEU A 270 -10.64 -16.15 -6.90
CA LEU A 270 -9.38 -16.78 -6.53
C LEU A 270 -9.57 -17.96 -5.58
N ALA A 271 -10.42 -17.83 -4.56
CA ALA A 271 -10.71 -18.91 -3.63
C ALA A 271 -11.31 -20.12 -4.35
N LEU A 272 -12.26 -19.87 -5.27
CA LEU A 272 -12.87 -20.93 -6.07
C LEU A 272 -11.86 -21.57 -7.03
N ALA A 273 -10.99 -20.76 -7.66
CA ALA A 273 -9.93 -21.27 -8.54
C ALA A 273 -8.94 -22.17 -7.79
N HIS A 274 -8.55 -21.79 -6.58
CA HIS A 274 -7.70 -22.62 -5.71
C HIS A 274 -8.39 -23.93 -5.31
N HIS A 275 -9.68 -23.87 -5.00
CA HIS A 275 -10.47 -25.05 -4.67
C HIS A 275 -10.53 -26.01 -5.87
N VAL A 276 -10.80 -25.51 -7.06
CA VAL A 276 -10.78 -26.31 -8.30
C VAL A 276 -9.40 -26.91 -8.55
N GLU A 277 -8.34 -26.12 -8.42
CA GLU A 277 -6.96 -26.58 -8.58
C GLU A 277 -6.61 -27.74 -7.62
N GLN A 278 -6.99 -27.60 -6.34
CA GLN A 278 -6.78 -28.66 -5.34
C GLN A 278 -7.51 -29.94 -5.70
N ARG A 279 -8.75 -29.83 -6.17
CA ARG A 279 -9.57 -31.00 -6.58
C ARG A 279 -9.05 -31.68 -7.85
N LEU A 280 -8.40 -30.92 -8.75
CA LEU A 280 -7.76 -31.50 -9.95
C LEU A 280 -6.61 -32.46 -9.60
N GLY A 281 -5.97 -32.30 -8.45
CA GLY A 281 -4.90 -33.17 -7.97
C GLY A 281 -3.64 -33.22 -8.83
N THR A 282 -3.50 -32.30 -9.80
CA THR A 282 -2.37 -32.25 -10.76
C THR A 282 -1.20 -31.41 -10.27
N GLY A 283 -1.27 -30.91 -9.03
CA GLY A 283 -0.36 -29.88 -8.51
C GLY A 283 -0.74 -28.47 -8.98
N LYS A 284 0.14 -27.49 -8.76
CA LYS A 284 -0.13 -26.11 -9.18
C LYS A 284 -0.17 -25.98 -10.70
N LEU A 285 -1.22 -25.38 -11.20
CA LEU A 285 -1.40 -25.07 -12.62
C LEU A 285 -0.37 -24.01 -13.08
N GLN A 286 0.04 -24.11 -14.33
CA GLN A 286 0.92 -23.10 -14.94
C GLN A 286 0.17 -21.77 -15.10
N PRO A 287 0.86 -20.62 -15.11
CA PRO A 287 0.24 -19.30 -15.24
C PRO A 287 -0.72 -19.17 -16.42
N ARG A 288 -0.39 -19.78 -17.57
CA ARG A 288 -1.24 -19.82 -18.77
C ARG A 288 -2.56 -20.59 -18.60
N GLN A 289 -2.66 -21.48 -17.62
CA GLN A 289 -3.88 -22.24 -17.29
C GLN A 289 -4.65 -21.58 -16.15
N TRP A 290 -3.91 -20.91 -15.25
CA TRP A 290 -4.46 -20.27 -14.07
C TRP A 290 -5.35 -19.07 -14.38
N GLY A 291 -4.91 -18.17 -15.27
CA GLY A 291 -5.70 -16.99 -15.68
C GLY A 291 -7.07 -17.38 -16.28
N PRO A 292 -7.12 -18.29 -17.28
CA PRO A 292 -8.39 -18.82 -17.79
C PRO A 292 -9.25 -19.49 -16.70
N LEU A 293 -8.65 -20.23 -15.76
CA LEU A 293 -9.40 -20.84 -14.66
C LEU A 293 -10.09 -19.80 -13.78
N ILE A 294 -9.40 -18.72 -13.39
CA ILE A 294 -10.01 -17.62 -12.58
C ILE A 294 -11.21 -17.03 -13.31
N ARG A 295 -11.11 -16.80 -14.62
CA ARG A 295 -12.22 -16.29 -15.42
C ARG A 295 -13.42 -17.26 -15.42
N ILE A 296 -13.16 -18.55 -15.59
CA ILE A 296 -14.21 -19.58 -15.50
C ILE A 296 -14.82 -19.58 -14.10
N CYS A 297 -14.01 -19.46 -13.05
CA CYS A 297 -14.47 -19.40 -11.67
C CYS A 297 -15.31 -18.14 -11.39
N ARG A 298 -15.02 -17.01 -12.04
CA ARG A 298 -15.89 -15.81 -11.99
C ARG A 298 -17.28 -16.13 -12.55
N GLN A 299 -17.38 -16.75 -13.72
CA GLN A 299 -18.65 -17.13 -14.31
C GLN A 299 -19.39 -18.16 -13.44
N VAL A 300 -18.66 -19.14 -12.89
CA VAL A 300 -19.19 -20.13 -11.96
C VAL A 300 -19.75 -19.47 -10.71
N LYS A 301 -19.01 -18.54 -10.11
CA LYS A 301 -19.46 -17.73 -8.96
C LYS A 301 -20.74 -16.98 -9.28
N GLU A 302 -20.78 -16.24 -10.39
CA GLU A 302 -21.93 -15.45 -10.80
C GLU A 302 -23.16 -16.34 -11.08
N THR A 303 -22.96 -17.53 -11.63
CA THR A 303 -24.04 -18.51 -11.89
C THR A 303 -24.59 -19.08 -10.58
N PHE A 304 -23.74 -19.55 -9.67
CA PHE A 304 -24.20 -20.17 -8.42
C PHE A 304 -24.77 -19.16 -7.41
N LEU A 305 -24.27 -17.92 -7.43
CA LEU A 305 -24.76 -16.85 -6.55
C LEU A 305 -25.85 -16.00 -7.19
N GLY A 306 -26.28 -16.35 -8.41
CA GLY A 306 -27.35 -15.71 -9.14
C GLY A 306 -28.76 -16.05 -8.61
N SER A 307 -29.79 -15.62 -9.35
CA SER A 307 -31.19 -15.79 -8.94
C SER A 307 -31.74 -17.22 -9.15
N ASP A 308 -31.19 -17.96 -10.09
CA ASP A 308 -31.60 -19.32 -10.43
C ASP A 308 -30.37 -20.24 -10.57
N PRO A 309 -29.71 -20.57 -9.45
CA PRO A 309 -28.49 -21.37 -9.48
C PRO A 309 -28.77 -22.85 -9.79
N PRO A 310 -27.96 -23.44 -10.68
CA PRO A 310 -28.05 -24.88 -10.94
C PRO A 310 -27.58 -25.68 -9.73
N GLU A 311 -28.01 -26.96 -9.60
CA GLU A 311 -27.51 -27.83 -8.56
C GLU A 311 -26.04 -28.22 -8.76
N LYS A 312 -25.58 -28.29 -10.02
CA LYS A 312 -24.24 -28.71 -10.42
C LYS A 312 -23.78 -27.98 -11.67
N LEU A 313 -22.47 -27.77 -11.78
CA LEU A 313 -21.84 -27.16 -12.96
C LEU A 313 -20.46 -27.77 -13.20
N THR A 314 -20.18 -28.11 -14.47
CA THR A 314 -18.90 -28.72 -14.85
C THR A 314 -17.93 -27.63 -15.31
N VAL A 315 -16.76 -27.60 -14.66
CA VAL A 315 -15.62 -26.73 -15.02
C VAL A 315 -14.63 -27.55 -15.84
N SER A 316 -14.23 -27.03 -16.99
CA SER A 316 -13.25 -27.66 -17.88
C SER A 316 -11.98 -26.81 -17.94
N VAL A 317 -10.82 -27.41 -17.65
CA VAL A 317 -9.51 -26.78 -17.70
C VAL A 317 -8.63 -27.50 -18.72
N ALA A 318 -7.89 -26.76 -19.54
CA ALA A 318 -6.99 -27.36 -20.52
C ALA A 318 -5.89 -28.20 -19.83
N ALA A 319 -5.68 -29.42 -20.28
CA ALA A 319 -4.65 -30.30 -19.72
C ALA A 319 -3.24 -29.80 -20.04
N PRO A 320 -2.25 -30.03 -19.16
CA PRO A 320 -0.85 -29.66 -19.43
C PRO A 320 -0.32 -30.50 -20.61
N GLY A 321 0.31 -29.85 -21.61
CA GLY A 321 0.96 -30.52 -22.74
C GLY A 321 0.08 -30.93 -23.88
N ALA A 322 -1.16 -30.49 -23.97
CA ALA A 322 -2.08 -30.79 -25.05
C ALA A 322 -1.57 -30.32 -26.41
N ARG A 323 -1.20 -31.28 -27.25
CA ARG A 323 -1.22 -31.12 -28.70
C ARG A 323 -2.67 -30.84 -29.14
N LEU A 324 -2.87 -30.33 -30.37
CA LEU A 324 -4.14 -29.85 -30.95
C LEU A 324 -5.38 -30.77 -30.78
N ILE A 325 -5.21 -31.97 -30.24
CA ILE A 325 -6.23 -32.94 -29.87
C ILE A 325 -5.89 -33.43 -28.46
N GLY A 326 -6.19 -32.61 -27.43
CA GLY A 326 -5.80 -32.94 -26.08
C GLY A 326 -6.96 -32.79 -25.09
N GLY A 327 -7.01 -33.70 -24.12
CA GLY A 327 -8.06 -33.79 -23.13
C GLY A 327 -8.20 -32.52 -22.28
N SER A 328 -9.43 -32.19 -21.92
CA SER A 328 -9.74 -31.28 -20.85
C SER A 328 -9.84 -32.03 -19.52
N LEU A 329 -9.31 -31.41 -18.46
CA LEU A 329 -9.58 -31.86 -17.10
C LEU A 329 -10.94 -31.29 -16.70
N GLN A 330 -11.88 -32.17 -16.31
CA GLN A 330 -13.22 -31.75 -15.91
C GLN A 330 -13.46 -31.96 -14.43
N ILE A 331 -14.10 -30.98 -13.81
CA ILE A 331 -14.54 -31.06 -12.42
C ILE A 331 -15.99 -30.65 -12.34
N GLU A 332 -16.80 -31.45 -11.67
CA GLU A 332 -18.14 -31.07 -11.28
C GLU A 332 -18.11 -30.34 -9.93
N LEU A 333 -18.67 -29.16 -9.88
CA LEU A 333 -18.89 -28.37 -8.67
C LEU A 333 -20.36 -28.42 -8.30
N THR A 334 -20.66 -28.59 -7.02
CA THR A 334 -22.03 -28.55 -6.51
C THR A 334 -22.32 -27.17 -5.92
N ARG A 335 -23.59 -26.80 -5.92
CA ARG A 335 -24.06 -25.55 -5.32
C ARG A 335 -23.68 -25.47 -3.84
N GLU A 336 -23.96 -26.52 -3.05
CA GLU A 336 -23.64 -26.58 -1.62
C GLU A 336 -22.15 -26.33 -1.36
N GLU A 337 -21.27 -26.94 -2.15
CA GLU A 337 -19.81 -26.79 -2.06
C GLU A 337 -19.39 -25.36 -2.31
N VAL A 338 -19.93 -24.71 -3.35
CA VAL A 338 -19.59 -23.33 -3.71
C VAL A 338 -20.17 -22.34 -2.70
N GLU A 339 -21.42 -22.51 -2.24
CA GLU A 339 -22.02 -21.68 -1.21
C GLU A 339 -21.22 -21.76 0.10
N LYS A 340 -20.82 -22.94 0.54
CA LYS A 340 -20.00 -23.14 1.73
C LYS A 340 -18.65 -22.46 1.61
N LEU A 341 -17.99 -22.56 0.45
CA LEU A 341 -16.70 -21.95 0.22
C LEU A 341 -16.80 -20.42 0.20
N LEU A 342 -17.75 -19.87 -0.55
CA LEU A 342 -17.82 -18.43 -0.81
C LEU A 342 -18.64 -17.70 0.25
N VAL A 343 -19.80 -18.22 0.66
CA VAL A 343 -20.67 -17.55 1.63
C VAL A 343 -20.14 -17.72 3.04
N ASP A 344 -19.85 -18.95 3.47
CA ASP A 344 -19.34 -19.19 4.83
C ASP A 344 -17.86 -18.80 4.98
N GLY A 345 -17.07 -18.79 3.89
CA GLY A 345 -15.69 -18.36 3.90
C GLY A 345 -15.52 -16.85 3.98
N PHE A 346 -16.34 -16.09 3.23
CA PHE A 346 -16.20 -14.63 3.13
C PHE A 346 -17.22 -13.84 3.97
N LEU A 347 -18.37 -14.41 4.25
CA LEU A 347 -19.43 -13.82 5.07
C LEU A 347 -19.84 -14.76 6.20
N PRO A 348 -18.91 -15.28 7.01
CA PRO A 348 -19.26 -16.17 8.13
C PRO A 348 -20.17 -15.46 9.13
N THR A 349 -21.04 -16.21 9.79
CA THR A 349 -21.76 -15.72 10.96
C THR A 349 -20.77 -15.61 12.10
N VAL A 350 -20.54 -14.40 12.60
CA VAL A 350 -19.59 -14.09 13.69
C VAL A 350 -20.24 -13.24 14.77
N GLU A 351 -19.68 -13.24 15.96
CA GLU A 351 -20.10 -12.34 17.04
C GLU A 351 -19.65 -10.90 16.75
N LEU A 352 -20.39 -9.90 17.24
CA LEU A 352 -20.01 -8.48 17.11
C LEU A 352 -18.62 -8.18 17.71
N THR A 353 -18.17 -8.98 18.68
CA THR A 353 -16.85 -8.89 19.33
C THR A 353 -15.72 -9.49 18.50
N ALA A 354 -16.01 -10.16 17.39
CA ALA A 354 -15.00 -10.79 16.54
C ALA A 354 -14.01 -9.76 15.98
N LYS A 355 -12.73 -10.13 15.94
CA LYS A 355 -11.66 -9.33 15.32
C LYS A 355 -11.15 -10.03 14.06
N PRO A 356 -10.74 -9.28 13.03
CA PRO A 356 -10.02 -9.85 11.89
C PRO A 356 -8.77 -10.59 12.36
N ALA A 357 -8.43 -11.68 11.67
CA ALA A 357 -7.23 -12.44 11.96
C ALA A 357 -5.96 -11.65 11.60
N ALA A 358 -4.98 -11.62 12.51
CA ALA A 358 -3.72 -10.92 12.29
C ALA A 358 -2.74 -11.66 11.35
N ARG A 359 -2.95 -12.96 11.09
CA ARG A 359 -2.11 -13.76 10.19
C ARG A 359 -2.59 -13.58 8.76
N ARG A 360 -1.67 -13.26 7.86
CA ARG A 360 -1.92 -13.20 6.42
C ARG A 360 -2.51 -14.53 5.96
N SER A 361 -3.70 -14.49 5.40
CA SER A 361 -4.26 -15.63 4.68
C SER A 361 -3.36 -15.91 3.46
N GLY A 362 -3.26 -17.17 3.05
CA GLY A 362 -2.40 -17.57 1.94
C GLY A 362 -2.78 -17.05 0.54
N PHE A 363 -3.69 -16.08 0.46
CA PHE A 363 -4.18 -15.48 -0.78
C PHE A 363 -3.38 -14.23 -1.16
N GLN A 364 -2.09 -14.38 -1.44
CA GLN A 364 -1.31 -13.35 -2.12
C GLN A 364 -1.10 -13.78 -3.56
N GLU A 365 -1.96 -13.35 -4.46
CA GLU A 365 -1.79 -13.56 -5.89
C GLU A 365 -1.82 -12.23 -6.65
N PHE A 366 -1.21 -12.19 -7.81
CA PHE A 366 -1.08 -11.00 -8.68
C PHE A 366 -0.33 -9.81 -8.07
N GLY A 367 0.46 -10.00 -7.02
CA GLY A 367 1.23 -8.92 -6.38
C GLY A 367 0.41 -7.94 -5.55
N LEU A 368 -0.93 -8.06 -5.47
CA LEU A 368 -1.78 -7.17 -4.68
C LEU A 368 -1.77 -7.57 -3.18
N PRO A 369 -1.74 -6.60 -2.25
CA PRO A 369 -1.74 -6.84 -0.82
C PRO A 369 -3.17 -7.06 -0.30
N TYR A 370 -3.75 -8.22 -0.58
CA TYR A 370 -5.08 -8.56 -0.10
C TYR A 370 -5.17 -8.55 1.43
N ALA A 371 -6.37 -8.30 1.97
CA ALA A 371 -6.63 -8.31 3.40
C ALA A 371 -6.21 -9.65 4.05
N ALA A 372 -5.69 -9.57 5.28
CA ALA A 372 -5.15 -10.73 5.99
C ALA A 372 -6.20 -11.81 6.32
N ASP A 373 -7.44 -11.39 6.52
CA ASP A 373 -8.61 -12.25 6.79
C ASP A 373 -9.60 -12.15 5.62
N ALA A 374 -10.09 -13.27 5.13
CA ALA A 374 -11.09 -13.30 4.06
C ALA A 374 -12.51 -12.95 4.56
N ALA A 375 -12.75 -12.93 5.86
CA ALA A 375 -14.07 -12.75 6.47
C ALA A 375 -14.50 -11.26 6.52
N ILE A 376 -15.19 -10.80 5.50
CA ILE A 376 -15.74 -9.42 5.40
C ILE A 376 -16.58 -9.06 6.64
N THR A 377 -17.35 -10.02 7.18
CA THR A 377 -18.18 -9.80 8.37
C THR A 377 -17.39 -9.50 9.64
N ARG A 378 -16.13 -9.96 9.77
CA ARG A 378 -15.26 -9.58 10.89
C ARG A 378 -14.82 -8.14 10.83
N TYR A 379 -14.51 -7.65 9.63
CA TYR A 379 -14.19 -6.23 9.41
C TYR A 379 -15.41 -5.35 9.65
N LEU A 380 -16.60 -5.78 9.22
CA LEU A 380 -17.85 -5.08 9.50
C LEU A 380 -18.11 -5.02 11.03
N ALA A 381 -17.90 -6.13 11.76
CA ALA A 381 -18.01 -6.15 13.22
C ALA A 381 -17.01 -5.19 13.88
N ALA A 382 -15.76 -5.20 13.45
CA ALA A 382 -14.72 -4.30 13.93
C ALA A 382 -15.08 -2.82 13.66
N PHE A 383 -15.56 -2.52 12.44
CA PHE A 383 -16.00 -1.19 12.03
C PHE A 383 -17.14 -0.66 12.91
N LEU A 384 -18.23 -1.43 13.07
CA LEU A 384 -19.36 -1.01 13.90
C LEU A 384 -18.99 -0.84 15.37
N ARG A 385 -18.09 -1.68 15.88
CA ARG A 385 -17.59 -1.56 17.24
C ARG A 385 -16.72 -0.34 17.47
N ALA A 386 -15.83 -0.02 16.53
CA ALA A 386 -14.93 1.14 16.63
C ALA A 386 -15.69 2.48 16.67
N HIS A 387 -16.89 2.52 16.07
CA HIS A 387 -17.68 3.75 15.95
C HIS A 387 -18.86 3.79 16.92
N ARG A 388 -18.77 3.09 18.07
CA ARG A 388 -19.75 3.15 19.16
C ARG A 388 -19.57 4.45 19.93
N ASN A 389 -20.66 5.19 20.10
CA ASN A 389 -20.69 6.33 21.02
C ASN A 389 -20.97 5.82 22.46
N GLY A 390 -19.94 5.68 23.27
CA GLY A 390 -20.03 5.22 24.65
C GLY A 390 -20.16 3.69 24.79
N ASP A 391 -20.51 3.22 26.01
CA ASP A 391 -20.61 1.79 26.35
C ASP A 391 -21.92 1.12 25.87
N ASP A 392 -22.85 1.87 25.29
CA ASP A 392 -24.11 1.33 24.79
C ASP A 392 -23.91 0.54 23.47
N PRO A 393 -24.16 -0.77 23.44
CA PRO A 393 -24.08 -1.57 22.22
C PRO A 393 -24.98 -1.10 21.10
N SER A 394 -26.09 -0.44 21.40
CA SER A 394 -27.03 0.08 20.40
C SER A 394 -26.57 1.36 19.69
N ALA A 395 -25.54 2.03 20.21
CA ALA A 395 -25.08 3.33 19.69
C ALA A 395 -24.50 3.25 18.25
N SER A 396 -24.04 2.07 17.80
CA SER A 396 -23.59 1.82 16.42
C SER A 396 -24.54 0.96 15.59
N ARG A 397 -25.75 0.68 16.12
CA ARG A 397 -26.76 -0.14 15.46
C ARG A 397 -27.32 0.59 14.23
N PRO A 398 -27.19 0.03 13.03
CA PRO A 398 -27.84 0.62 11.86
C PRO A 398 -29.34 0.35 11.89
N ASP A 399 -30.13 1.34 11.52
CA ASP A 399 -31.57 1.20 11.32
C ASP A 399 -31.87 0.82 9.86
N MET A 400 -30.98 1.16 8.96
CA MET A 400 -31.10 0.90 7.54
C MET A 400 -29.77 0.45 6.94
N VAL A 401 -29.83 -0.32 5.87
CA VAL A 401 -28.67 -0.72 5.06
C VAL A 401 -28.92 -0.33 3.61
N LEU A 402 -27.90 0.29 2.99
CA LEU A 402 -27.79 0.48 1.56
C LEU A 402 -26.68 -0.43 1.05
N PHE A 403 -27.02 -1.37 0.18
CA PHE A 403 -26.04 -2.21 -0.50
C PHE A 403 -25.63 -1.57 -1.82
N ASN A 404 -24.32 -1.60 -2.07
CA ASN A 404 -23.70 -1.19 -3.32
C ASN A 404 -22.57 -2.15 -3.71
N GLY A 405 -22.09 -2.07 -4.96
CA GLY A 405 -21.05 -2.92 -5.50
C GLY A 405 -21.55 -4.27 -6.05
N GLY A 406 -20.81 -4.79 -7.03
CA GLY A 406 -21.23 -5.95 -7.82
C GLY A 406 -21.41 -7.23 -7.03
N LEU A 407 -20.74 -7.39 -5.87
CA LEU A 407 -20.92 -8.58 -5.03
C LEU A 407 -22.35 -8.69 -4.49
N PHE A 408 -22.97 -7.56 -4.20
CA PHE A 408 -24.34 -7.51 -3.67
C PHE A 408 -25.44 -7.57 -4.74
N ALA A 409 -25.11 -7.81 -6.01
CA ALA A 409 -26.10 -8.27 -6.98
C ALA A 409 -26.74 -9.59 -6.53
N SER A 410 -25.97 -10.43 -5.82
CA SER A 410 -26.46 -11.69 -5.22
C SER A 410 -27.40 -11.44 -4.03
N THR A 411 -28.64 -11.89 -4.14
CA THR A 411 -29.61 -11.85 -3.05
C THR A 411 -29.17 -12.67 -1.84
N LEU A 412 -28.51 -13.80 -2.09
CA LEU A 412 -27.99 -14.71 -1.05
C LEU A 412 -26.98 -13.99 -0.16
N LEU A 413 -26.02 -13.25 -0.76
CA LEU A 413 -24.98 -12.55 -0.01
C LEU A 413 -25.57 -11.36 0.76
N ARG A 414 -26.52 -10.62 0.16
CA ARG A 414 -27.25 -9.56 0.89
C ARG A 414 -27.97 -10.12 2.11
N GLN A 415 -28.69 -11.23 1.94
CA GLN A 415 -29.43 -11.84 3.02
C GLN A 415 -28.50 -12.30 4.14
N ARG A 416 -27.35 -12.89 3.82
CA ARG A 416 -26.36 -13.29 4.81
C ARG A 416 -25.85 -12.09 5.65
N VAL A 417 -25.55 -10.95 5.04
CA VAL A 417 -25.15 -9.74 5.79
C VAL A 417 -26.29 -9.25 6.69
N LEU A 418 -27.53 -9.25 6.19
CA LEU A 418 -28.70 -8.85 7.00
C LEU A 418 -28.92 -9.79 8.19
N ASP A 419 -28.73 -11.09 8.01
CA ASP A 419 -28.89 -12.06 9.11
C ASP A 419 -27.80 -11.91 10.16
N VAL A 420 -26.56 -11.62 9.74
CA VAL A 420 -25.46 -11.32 10.64
C VAL A 420 -25.76 -10.04 11.43
N LEU A 421 -26.17 -8.95 10.80
CA LEU A 421 -26.55 -7.70 11.47
C LEU A 421 -27.71 -7.91 12.44
N ARG A 422 -28.73 -8.67 12.03
CA ARG A 422 -29.86 -9.03 12.92
C ARG A 422 -29.40 -9.83 14.13
N SER A 423 -28.48 -10.76 13.94
CA SER A 423 -27.94 -11.57 15.06
C SER A 423 -27.22 -10.73 16.11
N TRP A 424 -26.60 -9.61 15.69
CA TRP A 424 -25.90 -8.72 16.61
C TRP A 424 -26.80 -7.81 17.43
N PHE A 425 -27.92 -7.40 16.88
CA PHE A 425 -28.75 -6.33 17.46
C PHE A 425 -30.17 -6.75 17.86
N ASN A 426 -30.59 -8.00 17.56
CA ASN A 426 -31.90 -8.49 17.95
C ASN A 426 -31.83 -9.12 19.36
N SER A 427 -32.26 -8.39 20.35
CA SER A 427 -32.23 -8.81 21.78
C SER A 427 -33.32 -9.84 22.18
N ALA A 428 -34.13 -10.33 21.22
CA ALA A 428 -35.34 -11.12 21.50
C ALA A 428 -35.23 -12.63 21.18
N GLN A 429 -34.02 -13.19 21.01
CA GLN A 429 -33.88 -14.66 20.95
C GLN A 429 -33.11 -15.17 22.18
N PRO A 430 -33.68 -16.07 23.00
CA PRO A 430 -32.92 -16.74 24.05
C PRO A 430 -31.81 -17.57 23.38
N ARG A 431 -30.59 -17.34 23.85
CA ARG A 431 -29.41 -18.12 23.45
C ARG A 431 -29.62 -19.59 23.83
N SER A 432 -30.10 -20.38 22.87
CA SER A 432 -30.01 -21.84 22.94
C SER A 432 -29.44 -22.35 21.62
N VAL A 433 -28.15 -22.14 21.41
CA VAL A 433 -27.40 -22.98 20.49
C VAL A 433 -26.42 -23.77 21.34
N ALA A 434 -26.81 -24.99 21.66
CA ALA A 434 -25.87 -26.00 22.09
C ALA A 434 -24.84 -26.18 20.98
N LEU A 435 -23.69 -25.59 21.17
CA LEU A 435 -22.53 -25.84 20.34
C LEU A 435 -22.12 -27.30 20.51
N SER A 436 -22.57 -28.14 19.62
CA SER A 436 -21.88 -29.40 19.34
C SER A 436 -20.50 -29.06 18.86
N SER A 437 -19.53 -29.14 19.77
CA SER A 437 -18.11 -29.01 19.47
C SER A 437 -17.65 -30.23 18.66
N LYS A 438 -17.85 -30.16 17.36
CA LYS A 438 -17.03 -30.89 16.39
C LYS A 438 -16.22 -29.89 15.62
N GLN A 439 -15.08 -29.54 16.21
CA GLN A 439 -13.96 -28.95 15.48
C GLN A 439 -13.55 -29.95 14.41
N PHE A 440 -13.77 -29.60 13.13
CA PHE A 440 -13.04 -30.21 12.02
C PHE A 440 -11.82 -29.33 11.76
N PRO A 441 -10.61 -29.88 11.87
CA PRO A 441 -9.41 -29.12 11.59
C PRO A 441 -9.24 -28.93 10.08
N LEU A 442 -8.87 -27.73 9.68
CA LEU A 442 -8.17 -27.51 8.42
C LEU A 442 -6.93 -28.42 8.42
N PRO A 443 -6.51 -29.02 7.30
CA PRO A 443 -5.40 -29.94 7.28
C PRO A 443 -4.10 -29.22 7.60
N SER A 444 -3.67 -29.34 8.86
CA SER A 444 -2.29 -29.10 9.25
C SER A 444 -1.52 -30.37 8.97
N TYR A 445 -0.51 -30.29 8.13
CA TYR A 445 0.50 -31.32 8.02
C TYR A 445 1.27 -31.41 9.34
N SER A 446 1.03 -32.47 10.13
CA SER A 446 1.85 -32.85 11.27
C SER A 446 2.73 -34.02 10.87
N GLY A 447 4.03 -33.77 10.78
CA GLY A 447 5.04 -34.80 10.92
C GLY A 447 5.23 -35.10 12.40
N GLY A 448 5.15 -36.36 12.80
CA GLY A 448 5.16 -36.81 14.16
C GLY A 448 6.53 -36.79 14.83
N GLY A 449 6.52 -36.92 16.16
CA GLY A 449 7.70 -37.15 16.97
C GLY A 449 7.41 -36.99 18.47
N SER A 450 6.99 -38.08 19.09
CA SER A 450 7.21 -38.56 20.46
C SER A 450 7.64 -37.62 21.59
N GLY A 451 6.78 -37.48 22.57
CA GLY A 451 6.91 -37.85 23.95
C GLY A 451 7.90 -37.14 24.87
N TRP A 452 7.36 -36.58 25.93
CA TRP A 452 7.70 -36.79 27.34
C TRP A 452 6.81 -35.90 28.20
N GLY A 453 6.11 -36.49 29.16
CA GLY A 453 5.25 -35.82 30.14
C GLY A 453 6.00 -35.51 31.43
N PRO A 454 5.28 -35.34 32.58
CA PRO A 454 5.00 -34.01 33.14
C PRO A 454 5.79 -33.73 34.41
N ASP A 455 5.92 -32.47 34.81
CA ASP A 455 6.19 -32.20 36.21
C ASP A 455 5.34 -31.06 36.80
N ARG A 456 4.99 -31.27 38.06
CA ARG A 456 4.00 -30.59 38.89
C ARG A 456 4.57 -29.41 39.67
N ARG A 457 3.64 -28.57 40.13
CA ARG A 457 3.65 -27.63 41.29
C ARG A 457 4.09 -26.21 40.96
N LYS A 458 3.37 -25.17 41.38
CA LYS A 458 2.70 -24.88 42.68
C LYS A 458 1.62 -23.81 42.50
N THR A 459 0.52 -24.01 43.14
CA THR A 459 -0.51 -23.05 43.50
C THR A 459 0.01 -22.00 44.49
N ALA A 460 -0.43 -20.76 44.33
CA ALA A 460 -0.50 -19.78 45.42
C ALA A 460 -1.86 -19.07 45.34
N GLU A 461 -2.69 -19.44 46.28
CA GLU A 461 -3.88 -18.68 46.68
C GLU A 461 -3.48 -17.31 47.23
N TYR A 462 -4.24 -16.27 46.94
CA TYR A 462 -4.36 -15.11 47.79
C TYR A 462 -5.81 -14.77 48.06
N ASP A 463 -6.06 -14.63 49.34
CA ASP A 463 -7.33 -14.55 50.08
C ASP A 463 -8.03 -13.21 49.89
N LEU A 464 -9.35 -13.27 49.79
CA LEU A 464 -10.28 -12.17 49.96
C LEU A 464 -10.47 -11.90 51.44
N ASN A 465 -10.28 -10.68 51.91
CA ASN A 465 -11.07 -9.99 52.92
C ASN A 465 -10.35 -8.73 53.39
N ASP A 466 -10.83 -7.57 53.11
CA ASP A 466 -11.21 -6.62 54.15
C ASP A 466 -12.15 -5.53 53.62
N ALA A 467 -13.26 -5.41 54.28
CA ALA A 467 -14.29 -4.42 54.01
C ALA A 467 -14.18 -3.26 55.02
N THR A 468 -14.83 -2.19 54.66
CA THR A 468 -15.28 -1.09 55.55
C THR A 468 -14.40 0.16 55.65
N ARG A 469 -14.85 1.18 54.92
CA ARG A 469 -15.03 2.54 55.50
C ARG A 469 -15.99 3.39 54.65
N PRO A 470 -16.89 4.19 55.26
CA PRO A 470 -17.99 4.88 54.61
C PRO A 470 -17.62 6.29 54.09
N LEU A 471 -18.32 6.72 53.05
CA LEU A 471 -18.29 8.07 52.50
C LEU A 471 -19.17 9.02 53.28
N PRO A 472 -18.85 10.33 53.41
CA PRO A 472 -19.65 11.32 54.12
C PRO A 472 -20.82 11.85 53.28
N GLN A 473 -21.95 12.11 53.94
CA GLN A 473 -23.15 12.74 53.38
C GLN A 473 -22.97 14.25 53.20
N PRO A 474 -23.65 14.89 52.24
CA PRO A 474 -23.76 16.35 52.18
C PRO A 474 -24.99 16.87 52.97
N SER A 475 -24.80 18.04 53.58
CA SER A 475 -25.78 18.79 54.38
C SER A 475 -26.78 19.58 53.51
N PRO A 476 -27.97 19.93 54.06
CA PRO A 476 -29.08 20.48 53.30
C PRO A 476 -29.12 22.01 53.26
N GLY A 477 -29.70 22.58 52.21
CA GLY A 477 -29.93 24.01 52.10
C GLY A 477 -30.90 24.45 51.02
N VAL A 478 -32.13 24.67 51.40
CA VAL A 478 -33.17 25.70 51.04
C VAL A 478 -33.83 25.63 49.61
N PRO A 479 -35.17 25.79 49.55
CA PRO A 479 -35.99 25.50 48.36
C PRO A 479 -36.31 26.72 47.53
N GLY A 480 -36.39 26.52 46.22
CA GLY A 480 -36.98 27.47 45.25
C GLY A 480 -38.06 26.78 44.44
N GLU A 481 -39.24 27.34 44.42
CA GLU A 481 -40.45 26.88 43.71
C GLU A 481 -40.24 26.86 42.18
N GLY A 482 -40.64 25.77 41.55
CA GLY A 482 -40.78 25.62 40.12
C GLY A 482 -41.67 24.44 39.79
N GLU A 483 -42.84 24.72 39.23
CA GLU A 483 -43.91 23.77 38.91
C GLU A 483 -43.46 22.52 38.18
N ARG A 484 -43.67 21.36 38.78
CA ARG A 484 -43.56 20.05 38.17
C ARG A 484 -44.81 19.72 37.36
N LEU A 485 -44.73 19.88 36.06
CA LEU A 485 -45.57 19.14 35.14
C LEU A 485 -45.22 17.66 35.16
N ARG A 486 -46.05 16.88 35.85
CA ARG A 486 -46.00 15.41 35.79
C ARG A 486 -46.46 14.96 34.38
N LEU A 487 -45.52 14.69 33.49
CA LEU A 487 -45.79 13.85 32.34
C LEU A 487 -45.92 12.40 32.85
N LYS A 488 -47.09 11.84 32.72
CA LYS A 488 -47.36 10.41 32.88
C LYS A 488 -46.43 9.64 31.95
N SER A 489 -45.54 8.83 32.47
CA SER A 489 -44.82 7.82 31.72
C SER A 489 -45.82 6.81 31.19
N HIS A 490 -46.19 6.89 29.96
CA HIS A 490 -46.66 5.74 29.22
C HIS A 490 -45.41 4.83 29.01
N GLU A 491 -45.42 3.69 29.64
CA GLU A 491 -44.62 2.54 29.22
C GLU A 491 -45.12 2.10 27.83
N ALA A 492 -44.67 2.80 26.81
CA ALA A 492 -44.70 2.28 25.46
C ALA A 492 -43.47 1.37 25.37
N GLY A 493 -43.67 0.06 25.29
CA GLY A 493 -42.63 -0.89 24.97
C GLY A 493 -41.88 -0.39 23.74
N GLU A 494 -40.53 -0.38 23.81
CA GLU A 494 -39.71 0.01 22.67
C GLU A 494 -40.19 -0.78 21.41
N PRO A 495 -40.47 -0.11 20.30
CA PRO A 495 -40.85 -0.81 19.09
C PRO A 495 -39.70 -1.77 18.74
N ASN A 496 -40.03 -3.05 18.55
CA ASN A 496 -39.05 -4.06 18.10
C ASN A 496 -38.23 -3.46 16.95
N TRP A 497 -36.91 -3.30 17.19
CA TRP A 497 -35.99 -2.82 16.15
C TRP A 497 -36.09 -3.71 14.91
N SER A 498 -36.23 -3.12 13.75
CA SER A 498 -36.25 -3.79 12.48
C SER A 498 -35.29 -3.12 11.52
N LEU A 499 -34.36 -3.92 10.96
CA LEU A 499 -33.41 -3.44 9.97
C LEU A 499 -34.11 -3.28 8.62
N ALA A 500 -34.17 -2.06 8.08
CA ALA A 500 -34.70 -1.77 6.76
C ALA A 500 -33.60 -1.82 5.68
N VAL A 501 -33.97 -2.16 4.46
CA VAL A 501 -33.05 -2.14 3.32
C VAL A 501 -33.46 -1.02 2.37
N LEU A 502 -32.56 -0.09 2.09
CA LEU A 502 -32.73 0.94 1.08
C LEU A 502 -32.53 0.32 -0.30
N ARG A 503 -33.50 0.55 -1.19
CA ARG A 503 -33.50 -0.09 -2.51
C ARG A 503 -32.52 0.61 -3.45
N ASN A 504 -31.63 -0.18 -4.08
CA ASN A 504 -30.71 0.24 -5.11
C ASN A 504 -30.78 -0.75 -6.28
N ASP A 505 -31.48 -0.35 -7.35
CA ASP A 505 -31.84 -1.24 -8.45
C ASP A 505 -30.71 -1.43 -9.49
N ARG A 506 -29.84 -0.41 -9.65
CA ARG A 506 -28.74 -0.41 -10.63
C ARG A 506 -27.42 -0.12 -9.90
N MET A 507 -26.97 -1.10 -9.10
CA MET A 507 -25.72 -0.99 -8.33
C MET A 507 -24.48 -0.79 -9.22
N ASP A 508 -24.57 -1.23 -10.49
CA ASP A 508 -23.53 -1.07 -11.51
C ASP A 508 -23.39 0.37 -12.01
N LEU A 509 -24.40 1.20 -11.88
CA LEU A 509 -24.44 2.61 -12.31
C LEU A 509 -24.57 3.59 -11.13
N ALA A 510 -24.88 3.10 -9.95
CA ALA A 510 -25.22 3.93 -8.80
C ALA A 510 -24.14 4.96 -8.48
N VAL A 511 -22.87 4.56 -8.54
CA VAL A 511 -21.75 5.45 -8.21
C VAL A 511 -21.62 6.57 -9.26
N ALA A 512 -21.71 6.26 -10.55
CA ALA A 512 -21.65 7.26 -11.62
C ALA A 512 -22.85 8.24 -11.56
N ARG A 513 -24.06 7.71 -11.35
CA ARG A 513 -25.29 8.54 -11.19
C ARG A 513 -25.17 9.46 -9.98
N GLY A 514 -24.75 8.92 -8.84
CA GLY A 514 -24.57 9.70 -7.61
C GLY A 514 -23.46 10.75 -7.72
N ALA A 515 -22.39 10.48 -8.48
CA ALA A 515 -21.36 11.45 -8.79
C ALA A 515 -21.93 12.61 -9.64
N ALA A 516 -22.76 12.33 -10.64
CA ALA A 516 -23.46 13.35 -11.42
C ALA A 516 -24.42 14.18 -10.55
N TYR A 517 -25.19 13.52 -9.67
CA TYR A 517 -26.05 14.20 -8.70
C TYR A 517 -25.24 15.08 -7.74
N TYR A 518 -24.09 14.64 -7.27
CA TYR A 518 -23.20 15.46 -6.45
C TYR A 518 -22.74 16.73 -7.21
N GLY A 519 -22.54 16.64 -8.51
CA GLY A 519 -22.34 17.81 -9.37
C GLY A 519 -23.46 18.81 -9.26
N MET A 520 -24.74 18.35 -9.21
CA MET A 520 -25.90 19.22 -8.98
C MET A 520 -25.86 19.87 -7.59
N VAL A 521 -25.52 19.10 -6.55
CA VAL A 521 -25.42 19.60 -5.17
C VAL A 521 -24.35 20.69 -5.06
N ARG A 522 -23.21 20.55 -5.75
CA ARG A 522 -22.18 21.60 -5.81
C ARG A 522 -22.66 22.90 -6.47
N ARG A 523 -23.60 22.83 -7.38
CA ARG A 523 -24.28 24.00 -7.99
C ARG A 523 -25.52 24.46 -7.23
N GLY A 524 -25.69 24.00 -5.99
CA GLY A 524 -26.77 24.42 -5.10
C GLY A 524 -28.13 23.77 -5.37
N ARG A 525 -28.19 22.67 -6.13
CA ARG A 525 -29.44 21.91 -6.39
C ARG A 525 -29.34 20.50 -5.80
N GLY A 526 -30.41 20.03 -5.19
CA GLY A 526 -30.50 18.71 -4.57
C GLY A 526 -30.19 18.74 -3.07
N VAL A 527 -30.08 17.57 -2.49
CA VAL A 527 -29.87 17.35 -1.05
C VAL A 527 -28.40 17.19 -0.75
N ARG A 528 -27.87 18.02 0.16
CA ARG A 528 -26.48 17.95 0.56
C ARG A 528 -26.30 16.96 1.72
N ILE A 529 -25.38 16.01 1.56
CA ILE A 529 -24.86 15.22 2.66
C ILE A 529 -23.77 16.06 3.34
N SER A 530 -24.01 16.49 4.56
CA SER A 530 -22.96 17.14 5.36
C SER A 530 -22.04 16.06 5.95
N GLY A 531 -20.80 16.19 5.72
CA GLY A 531 -19.79 15.24 6.18
C GLY A 531 -18.62 15.36 5.25
N GLY A 532 -17.72 16.31 5.54
CA GLY A 532 -16.52 16.58 4.77
C GLY A 532 -15.54 15.39 4.83
N LEU A 533 -14.33 15.68 5.23
CA LEU A 533 -13.23 14.73 5.35
C LEU A 533 -13.61 13.47 6.13
N ALA A 534 -13.32 12.30 5.56
CA ALA A 534 -13.66 11.01 6.17
C ALA A 534 -12.86 10.71 7.43
N HIS A 535 -11.65 11.21 7.48
CA HIS A 535 -10.66 10.96 8.52
C HIS A 535 -10.22 12.27 9.16
N SER A 536 -9.81 12.21 10.42
CA SER A 536 -9.04 13.30 11.04
C SER A 536 -7.57 13.12 10.68
N TYR A 537 -6.91 14.23 10.33
CA TYR A 537 -5.48 14.26 9.98
C TYR A 537 -4.68 14.96 11.05
N TYR A 538 -3.49 14.43 11.32
CA TYR A 538 -2.61 14.91 12.38
C TYR A 538 -1.19 15.07 11.87
N LEU A 539 -0.50 16.04 12.43
CA LEU A 539 0.93 16.27 12.21
C LEU A 539 1.70 15.88 13.47
N GLY A 540 2.69 15.03 13.33
CA GLY A 540 3.60 14.70 14.41
C GLY A 540 4.42 15.91 14.82
N VAL A 541 4.53 16.15 16.12
CA VAL A 541 5.30 17.22 16.72
C VAL A 541 6.27 16.65 17.75
N GLU A 542 7.50 17.14 17.74
CA GLU A 542 8.48 16.78 18.75
C GLU A 542 8.10 17.47 20.09
N THR A 543 8.11 16.67 21.15
CA THR A 543 7.96 17.14 22.52
C THR A 543 8.97 16.45 23.42
N ASP A 544 9.30 17.06 24.56
CA ASP A 544 10.34 16.55 25.47
C ASP A 544 10.00 15.20 26.12
N ALA A 545 8.76 14.74 26.05
CA ALA A 545 8.30 13.57 26.83
C ALA A 545 7.92 12.34 26.02
N ALA A 546 7.23 12.49 24.89
CA ALA A 546 6.76 11.37 24.04
C ALA A 546 6.36 11.90 22.66
N PRO A 547 6.32 11.03 21.62
CA PRO A 547 5.77 11.42 20.33
C PRO A 547 4.33 11.88 20.46
N MET A 548 4.06 13.13 20.09
CA MET A 548 2.73 13.71 20.09
C MET A 548 2.30 14.04 18.66
N ALA A 549 1.02 14.15 18.44
CA ALA A 549 0.48 14.61 17.17
C ALA A 549 -0.55 15.73 17.41
N VAL A 550 -0.53 16.75 16.57
CA VAL A 550 -1.49 17.85 16.58
C VAL A 550 -2.57 17.61 15.53
N CYS A 551 -3.84 17.70 15.91
CA CYS A 551 -4.95 17.61 14.96
C CYS A 551 -4.87 18.81 13.99
N LEU A 552 -4.58 18.52 12.72
CA LEU A 552 -4.56 19.52 11.65
C LEU A 552 -5.96 19.78 11.13
N MET A 553 -6.64 18.68 10.79
CA MET A 553 -7.89 18.70 10.07
C MET A 553 -8.81 17.63 10.66
N PRO A 554 -9.82 17.99 11.44
CA PRO A 554 -10.76 17.01 11.98
C PRO A 554 -11.65 16.44 10.89
N ALA A 555 -12.16 15.25 11.12
CA ALA A 555 -13.19 14.65 10.29
C ALA A 555 -14.41 15.60 10.20
N GLY A 556 -15.07 15.63 9.04
CA GLY A 556 -16.23 16.46 8.80
C GLY A 556 -15.93 17.87 8.25
N ILE A 557 -14.66 18.26 8.11
CA ILE A 557 -14.28 19.49 7.41
C ILE A 557 -14.66 19.36 5.93
N GLU A 558 -15.30 20.38 5.41
CA GLU A 558 -15.77 20.40 4.01
C GLU A 558 -14.71 20.90 3.04
N GLN A 559 -14.84 20.51 1.78
CA GLN A 559 -13.96 20.97 0.70
C GLN A 559 -13.95 22.51 0.60
N GLY A 560 -12.77 23.08 0.37
CA GLY A 560 -12.54 24.52 0.34
C GLY A 560 -12.35 25.17 1.71
N GLN A 561 -12.62 24.47 2.82
CA GLN A 561 -12.43 25.03 4.15
C GLN A 561 -10.95 24.99 4.57
N THR A 562 -10.51 26.12 5.14
CA THR A 562 -9.18 26.28 5.72
C THR A 562 -9.26 26.19 7.25
N VAL A 563 -8.32 25.49 7.85
CA VAL A 563 -8.12 25.43 9.30
C VAL A 563 -6.85 26.16 9.65
N ASP A 564 -6.97 27.18 10.51
CA ASP A 564 -5.85 27.95 11.01
C ASP A 564 -5.54 27.56 12.44
N LEU A 565 -4.33 27.04 12.67
CA LEU A 565 -3.83 26.67 13.99
C LEU A 565 -3.13 27.85 14.67
N SER A 566 -3.73 29.04 14.57
CA SER A 566 -3.18 30.31 15.08
C SER A 566 -3.03 30.34 16.61
N SER A 567 -3.74 29.48 17.34
CA SER A 567 -3.64 29.34 18.78
C SER A 567 -2.33 28.70 19.26
N ARG A 568 -1.55 28.10 18.35
CA ARG A 568 -0.27 27.45 18.68
C ARG A 568 0.85 27.97 17.80
N ARG A 569 2.00 28.20 18.43
CA ARG A 569 3.25 28.53 17.74
C ARG A 569 4.15 27.29 17.74
N PHE A 570 4.75 27.01 16.61
CA PHE A 570 5.68 25.90 16.41
C PHE A 570 7.05 26.47 16.04
N SER A 571 8.11 25.79 16.44
CA SER A 571 9.48 26.19 16.09
C SER A 571 9.91 25.42 14.84
N LEU A 572 10.05 26.11 13.71
CA LEU A 572 10.43 25.53 12.42
C LEU A 572 11.91 25.78 12.14
N ARG A 573 12.66 24.70 11.92
CA ARG A 573 14.06 24.78 11.48
C ARG A 573 14.11 24.99 9.96
N VAL A 574 14.62 26.13 9.51
CA VAL A 574 14.82 26.43 8.10
C VAL A 574 16.27 26.18 7.70
N ARG A 575 16.50 25.84 6.42
CA ARG A 575 17.79 25.42 5.83
C ARG A 575 18.37 24.12 6.40
N GLN A 576 17.67 23.49 7.28
CA GLN A 576 17.89 22.10 7.67
C GLN A 576 16.74 21.25 7.16
N PRO A 577 16.99 19.96 6.93
CA PRO A 577 15.92 19.05 6.60
C PRO A 577 14.93 18.99 7.76
N ALA A 578 13.66 19.12 7.44
CA ALA A 578 12.56 18.92 8.36
C ALA A 578 11.67 17.77 7.85
N GLU A 579 11.29 16.90 8.74
CA GLU A 579 10.29 15.87 8.50
C GLU A 579 9.05 16.22 9.32
N PHE A 580 7.91 16.06 8.67
CA PHE A 580 6.61 16.26 9.27
C PHE A 580 5.87 14.93 9.21
N PRO A 581 5.93 14.10 10.27
CA PRO A 581 5.16 12.86 10.34
C PRO A 581 3.67 13.17 10.21
N LEU A 582 2.99 12.44 9.35
CA LEU A 582 1.56 12.58 9.16
C LEU A 582 0.84 11.33 9.63
N TYR A 583 -0.32 11.53 10.22
CA TYR A 583 -1.19 10.45 10.65
C TYR A 583 -2.62 10.75 10.24
N TYR A 584 -3.42 9.71 10.12
CA TYR A 584 -4.87 9.85 10.04
C TYR A 584 -5.56 8.91 11.02
N SER A 585 -6.79 9.21 11.36
CA SER A 585 -7.64 8.37 12.17
C SER A 585 -9.05 8.31 11.62
N SER A 586 -9.57 7.12 11.47
CA SER A 586 -10.98 6.87 11.18
C SER A 586 -11.85 6.82 12.43
N THR A 587 -11.22 6.63 13.61
CA THR A 587 -11.91 6.46 14.89
C THR A 587 -12.00 7.76 15.70
N ARG A 588 -11.00 8.61 15.63
CA ARG A 588 -10.93 9.89 16.33
C ARG A 588 -11.56 11.02 15.50
N THR A 589 -12.86 11.05 15.43
CA THR A 589 -13.62 11.99 14.58
C THR A 589 -14.09 13.25 15.28
N THR A 590 -13.84 13.40 16.60
CA THR A 590 -14.31 14.50 17.44
C THR A 590 -13.22 15.45 17.93
N ASP A 591 -11.96 15.14 17.63
CA ASP A 591 -10.83 15.96 18.02
C ASP A 591 -10.90 17.34 17.37
N ARG A 592 -10.40 18.35 18.07
CA ARG A 592 -10.48 19.76 17.62
C ARG A 592 -9.18 20.17 16.92
N PRO A 593 -9.23 21.11 15.97
CA PRO A 593 -8.02 21.68 15.39
C PRO A 593 -7.06 22.20 16.47
N GLY A 594 -5.79 21.82 16.38
CA GLY A 594 -4.76 22.21 17.35
C GLY A 594 -4.73 21.38 18.65
N GLU A 595 -5.60 20.38 18.80
CA GLU A 595 -5.55 19.45 19.92
C GLU A 595 -4.33 18.53 19.79
N LEU A 596 -3.59 18.38 20.92
CA LEU A 596 -2.43 17.50 21.02
C LEU A 596 -2.84 16.17 21.62
N ILE A 597 -2.47 15.10 20.93
CA ILE A 597 -2.75 13.73 21.36
C ILE A 597 -1.47 12.90 21.33
N ALA A 598 -1.39 11.87 22.17
CA ALA A 598 -0.31 10.89 22.09
C ALA A 598 -0.43 10.06 20.80
N VAL A 599 0.70 9.72 20.18
CA VAL A 599 0.71 8.84 19.03
C VAL A 599 0.49 7.40 19.49
N ASP A 600 -0.72 6.92 19.29
CA ASP A 600 -1.14 5.54 19.59
C ASP A 600 -1.34 4.77 18.26
N PRO A 601 -0.53 3.75 17.95
CA PRO A 601 -0.65 2.98 16.71
C PRO A 601 -1.99 2.24 16.54
N GLU A 602 -2.74 2.01 17.61
CA GLU A 602 -4.08 1.41 17.53
C GLU A 602 -5.15 2.41 17.06
N GLN A 603 -4.91 3.71 17.22
CA GLN A 603 -5.86 4.78 16.89
C GLN A 603 -5.40 5.64 15.71
N LEU A 604 -4.10 5.72 15.47
CA LEU A 604 -3.49 6.56 14.45
C LEU A 604 -2.73 5.70 13.44
N SER A 605 -3.16 5.77 12.19
CA SER A 605 -2.45 5.15 11.07
C SER A 605 -1.47 6.15 10.48
N ALA A 606 -0.21 5.74 10.31
CA ALA A 606 0.81 6.60 9.73
C ALA A 606 0.61 6.77 8.22
N LEU A 607 0.77 8.00 7.76
CA LEU A 607 0.91 8.36 6.34
C LEU A 607 2.38 8.57 6.00
N PRO A 608 2.74 8.54 4.71
CA PRO A 608 4.06 8.97 4.30
C PRO A 608 4.35 10.39 4.83
N PRO A 609 5.47 10.60 5.54
CA PRO A 609 5.77 11.91 6.11
C PRO A 609 6.08 12.93 5.02
N ILE A 610 5.74 14.18 5.26
CA ILE A 610 6.20 15.28 4.42
C ILE A 610 7.65 15.58 4.77
N ARG A 611 8.55 15.49 3.78
CA ARG A 611 9.96 15.76 3.93
C ARG A 611 10.36 16.92 3.06
N THR A 612 10.98 17.93 3.64
CA THR A 612 11.38 19.11 2.88
C THR A 612 12.54 19.84 3.53
N VAL A 613 13.30 20.57 2.70
CA VAL A 613 14.30 21.54 3.17
C VAL A 613 13.71 22.93 2.91
N LEU A 614 13.22 23.55 3.93
CA LEU A 614 12.62 24.87 3.82
C LEU A 614 13.70 25.91 3.57
N GLN A 615 13.65 26.58 2.43
CA GLN A 615 14.62 27.60 2.05
C GLN A 615 14.19 28.97 2.57
N SER A 616 15.15 29.73 3.10
CA SER A 616 14.96 31.13 3.43
C SER A 616 15.95 32.00 2.64
N SER A 617 15.44 33.01 1.94
CA SER A 617 16.26 33.93 1.16
C SER A 617 17.09 34.91 2.03
N ARG A 618 16.72 35.08 3.29
CA ARG A 618 17.31 36.06 4.22
C ARG A 618 18.35 35.47 5.17
N ALA A 619 18.28 34.20 5.50
CA ALA A 619 19.22 33.56 6.43
C ALA A 619 20.40 32.95 5.68
N LYS A 620 21.63 33.22 6.12
CA LYS A 620 22.85 32.56 5.60
C LYS A 620 23.18 31.25 6.32
N GLU A 621 22.62 31.06 7.52
CA GLU A 621 22.83 29.90 8.40
C GLU A 621 21.49 29.28 8.79
N ALA A 622 21.52 28.11 9.42
CA ALA A 622 20.34 27.47 9.96
C ALA A 622 19.66 28.34 11.02
N GLU A 623 18.39 28.60 10.89
CA GLU A 623 17.61 29.48 11.74
C GLU A 623 16.35 28.75 12.22
N THR A 624 15.97 28.96 13.48
CA THR A 624 14.69 28.53 14.00
C THR A 624 13.69 29.67 13.93
N VAL A 625 12.58 29.45 13.23
CA VAL A 625 11.58 30.49 12.98
C VAL A 625 10.26 30.08 13.65
N PRO A 626 9.64 30.94 14.46
CA PRO A 626 8.33 30.70 15.00
C PRO A 626 7.29 30.76 13.87
N VAL A 627 6.52 29.68 13.72
CA VAL A 627 5.50 29.55 12.67
C VAL A 627 4.15 29.14 13.23
N GLN A 628 3.12 29.42 12.47
CA GLN A 628 1.77 28.92 12.62
C GLN A 628 1.49 27.93 11.49
N LEU A 629 0.75 26.87 11.79
CA LEU A 629 0.33 25.87 10.84
C LEU A 629 -1.05 26.21 10.27
N HIS A 630 -1.22 25.97 9.00
CA HIS A 630 -2.47 26.09 8.28
C HIS A 630 -2.68 24.84 7.46
N ALA A 631 -3.92 24.38 7.37
CA ALA A 631 -4.31 23.28 6.52
C ALA A 631 -5.60 23.60 5.77
N GLN A 632 -5.71 23.16 4.53
CA GLN A 632 -6.90 23.34 3.70
C GLN A 632 -7.24 22.04 2.99
N LEU A 633 -8.51 21.68 3.07
CA LEU A 633 -9.06 20.68 2.18
C LEU A 633 -9.38 21.36 0.86
N THR A 634 -8.63 21.04 -0.19
CA THR A 634 -8.81 21.66 -1.50
C THR A 634 -10.17 21.33 -2.11
N GLU A 635 -10.60 22.07 -3.11
CA GLU A 635 -11.85 21.79 -3.83
C GLU A 635 -11.87 20.45 -4.58
N VAL A 636 -10.67 19.91 -4.86
CA VAL A 636 -10.50 18.59 -5.46
C VAL A 636 -10.42 17.45 -4.43
N GLY A 637 -10.47 17.77 -3.13
CA GLY A 637 -10.48 16.77 -2.05
C GLY A 637 -9.10 16.30 -1.59
N THR A 638 -8.02 17.04 -1.89
CA THR A 638 -6.67 16.79 -1.39
C THR A 638 -6.32 17.74 -0.25
N LEU A 639 -5.36 17.34 0.58
CA LEU A 639 -4.93 18.11 1.75
C LEU A 639 -3.72 19.00 1.40
N ASP A 640 -3.90 20.33 1.52
CA ASP A 640 -2.82 21.30 1.44
C ASP A 640 -2.43 21.77 2.85
N ILE A 641 -1.13 21.73 3.16
CA ILE A 641 -0.57 22.15 4.45
C ILE A 641 0.51 23.19 4.21
N TRP A 642 0.53 24.27 5.00
CA TRP A 642 1.63 25.22 4.95
C TRP A 642 1.94 25.82 6.32
N CYS A 643 3.17 26.28 6.48
CA CYS A 643 3.62 27.06 7.62
C CYS A 643 3.66 28.54 7.24
N ALA A 644 3.15 29.42 8.10
CA ALA A 644 3.32 30.86 7.99
C ALA A 644 4.15 31.36 9.17
N GLU A 645 5.08 32.28 8.92
CA GLU A 645 5.85 32.93 9.97
C GLU A 645 4.93 33.72 10.91
N ALA A 646 5.10 33.56 12.22
CA ALA A 646 4.20 34.14 13.20
C ALA A 646 4.28 35.67 13.25
N GLU A 647 5.45 36.25 12.97
CA GLU A 647 5.71 37.70 12.97
C GLU A 647 6.49 38.11 11.70
N GLY A 648 5.96 37.74 10.52
CA GLY A 648 6.60 38.04 9.25
C GLY A 648 5.74 37.64 8.06
N GLY A 649 6.27 37.74 6.84
CA GLY A 649 5.55 37.47 5.60
C GLY A 649 5.94 36.18 4.92
N ARG A 650 6.81 35.36 5.54
CA ARG A 650 7.31 34.14 4.92
C ARG A 650 6.27 33.01 5.03
N ARG A 651 6.07 32.27 3.94
CA ARG A 651 5.21 31.06 3.90
C ARG A 651 5.98 29.91 3.28
N TRP A 652 5.76 28.71 3.81
CA TRP A 652 6.34 27.48 3.29
C TRP A 652 5.24 26.44 3.11
N LYS A 653 4.99 26.07 1.86
CA LYS A 653 4.05 24.99 1.55
C LYS A 653 4.71 23.66 1.83
N LEU A 654 4.03 22.83 2.60
CA LEU A 654 4.43 21.46 2.89
C LEU A 654 3.72 20.58 1.85
N GLN A 655 4.41 20.26 0.76
CA GLN A 655 3.85 19.43 -0.29
C GLN A 655 4.09 17.95 0.00
N PHE A 656 3.07 17.14 -0.17
CA PHE A 656 3.24 15.71 -0.34
C PHE A 656 4.12 15.47 -1.57
N ASP A 657 5.25 14.81 -1.37
CA ASP A 657 6.01 14.29 -2.50
C ASP A 657 5.39 12.94 -2.90
N VAL A 658 4.43 13.00 -3.84
CA VAL A 658 3.80 11.81 -4.41
C VAL A 658 4.85 10.84 -4.96
N ARG A 659 5.98 11.36 -5.48
CA ARG A 659 7.08 10.52 -5.95
C ARG A 659 7.85 9.85 -4.81
N ALA A 660 8.00 10.50 -3.67
CA ALA A 660 8.60 9.88 -2.49
C ALA A 660 7.66 8.84 -1.86
N ALA A 661 6.36 9.10 -1.89
CA ALA A 661 5.33 8.20 -1.37
C ALA A 661 5.00 7.03 -2.32
N THR A 662 5.23 7.19 -3.64
CA THR A 662 5.08 6.12 -4.64
C THR A 662 6.34 5.28 -4.82
N ARG A 663 7.49 5.79 -4.39
CA ARG A 663 8.65 4.93 -4.19
C ARG A 663 8.26 3.94 -3.12
N SER A 664 8.31 2.67 -3.48
CA SER A 664 8.07 1.58 -2.57
C SER A 664 8.45 2.01 -1.18
N ASP A 665 7.52 1.91 -0.25
CA ASP A 665 7.85 1.97 1.15
C ASP A 665 8.88 0.87 1.40
N ALA A 666 10.12 1.20 1.05
CA ALA A 666 11.24 0.49 1.53
C ALA A 666 11.12 0.61 3.04
N ALA A 667 10.62 -0.46 3.62
CA ALA A 667 10.41 -0.62 5.04
C ALA A 667 9.75 0.62 5.69
N ARG A 668 8.46 0.59 5.91
CA ARG A 668 7.83 1.38 6.96
C ARG A 668 8.57 1.01 8.25
N HIS A 669 9.63 1.73 8.54
CA HIS A 669 10.22 1.64 9.85
C HIS A 669 9.29 2.36 10.80
N VAL A 670 8.45 1.60 11.45
CA VAL A 670 7.80 2.05 12.68
C VAL A 670 8.95 2.41 13.63
N GLY A 671 9.04 3.69 13.97
CA GLY A 671 10.18 4.33 14.61
C GLY A 671 10.52 3.87 16.03
N GLU A 672 10.80 2.57 16.23
CA GLU A 672 11.49 2.10 17.43
C GLU A 672 12.93 2.69 17.53
N GLY A 673 13.53 3.06 16.41
CA GLY A 673 14.85 3.70 16.37
C GLY A 673 14.84 5.12 16.93
N GLU A 674 13.77 5.87 16.74
CA GLU A 674 13.59 7.22 17.27
C GLU A 674 13.21 7.19 18.76
N ALA A 675 12.38 6.24 19.18
CA ALA A 675 11.99 6.08 20.58
C ALA A 675 13.13 5.60 21.50
N GLN A 676 14.20 5.01 20.97
CA GLN A 676 15.34 4.49 21.74
C GLN A 676 16.54 5.42 21.82
N GLY A 677 16.49 6.63 21.26
CA GLY A 677 17.70 7.42 21.03
C GLY A 677 17.68 8.86 21.43
N VAL A 678 17.19 9.24 22.61
CA VAL A 678 17.61 10.53 23.19
C VAL A 678 19.09 10.41 23.55
N VAL A 679 19.95 10.91 22.68
CA VAL A 679 21.38 11.05 22.96
C VAL A 679 21.57 12.30 23.78
N ASP A 680 22.21 12.20 24.94
CA ASP A 680 22.63 13.35 25.72
C ASP A 680 23.42 14.31 24.82
N GLU A 681 22.98 15.56 24.71
CA GLU A 681 23.62 16.58 23.88
C GLU A 681 25.09 16.80 24.22
N GLN A 682 25.47 16.67 25.50
CA GLN A 682 26.85 16.80 25.95
C GLN A 682 27.69 15.63 25.43
N LEU A 683 27.15 14.40 25.49
CA LEU A 683 27.79 13.20 24.96
C LEU A 683 27.98 13.32 23.44
N LEU A 684 26.95 13.77 22.74
CA LEU A 684 27.02 14.02 21.30
C LEU A 684 28.13 15.03 20.99
N ALA A 685 28.10 16.21 21.61
CA ALA A 685 29.10 17.26 21.39
C ALA A 685 30.53 16.73 21.62
N LEU A 686 30.75 15.98 22.70
CA LEU A 686 32.06 15.39 23.00
C LEU A 686 32.51 14.40 21.90
N CYS A 687 31.60 13.59 21.36
CA CYS A 687 31.89 12.69 20.25
C CYS A 687 32.25 13.46 18.97
N LEU A 688 31.50 14.51 18.64
CA LEU A 688 31.74 15.35 17.45
C LEU A 688 33.10 16.06 17.52
N ASP A 689 33.48 16.58 18.68
CA ASP A 689 34.79 17.19 18.89
C ASP A 689 35.92 16.17 18.73
N ARG A 690 35.74 14.94 19.19
CA ARG A 690 36.69 13.86 18.96
C ARG A 690 36.84 13.51 17.47
N ILE A 691 35.77 13.54 16.71
CA ILE A 691 35.83 13.36 15.25
C ILE A 691 36.63 14.48 14.61
N ARG A 692 36.31 15.76 14.91
CA ARG A 692 37.05 16.91 14.38
C ARG A 692 38.55 16.85 14.73
N ALA A 693 38.88 16.54 15.97
CA ALA A 693 40.26 16.44 16.42
C ALA A 693 41.01 15.30 15.70
N GLY A 694 40.39 14.10 15.55
CA GLY A 694 40.99 12.96 14.87
C GLY A 694 41.28 13.19 13.39
N PHE A 695 40.57 14.07 12.74
CA PHE A 695 40.83 14.44 11.34
C PHE A 695 41.57 15.79 11.18
N ALA A 696 41.81 16.52 12.24
CA ALA A 696 42.57 17.81 12.18
C ALA A 696 44.07 17.63 11.93
N GLY A 697 44.63 16.48 12.19
CA GLY A 697 46.03 16.18 11.94
C GLY A 697 47.01 16.88 12.90
N ALA A 698 46.51 17.43 14.02
CA ALA A 698 47.30 18.08 15.06
C ALA A 698 47.18 17.24 16.36
N GLY A 699 48.28 16.60 16.81
CA GLY A 699 48.34 15.90 18.08
C GLY A 699 48.31 14.37 18.00
N ALA A 700 48.06 13.72 19.15
CA ALA A 700 48.11 12.25 19.32
C ALA A 700 46.90 11.52 18.69
N ASP A 701 45.94 12.26 18.12
CA ASP A 701 44.70 11.71 17.54
C ASP A 701 44.90 11.42 16.06
N THR A 702 44.82 10.12 15.68
CA THR A 702 44.88 9.69 14.28
C THR A 702 43.53 9.15 13.83
N PRO A 703 43.21 9.19 12.53
CA PRO A 703 41.98 8.62 12.02
C PRO A 703 41.78 7.14 12.31
N ALA A 704 42.89 6.36 12.38
CA ALA A 704 42.83 4.91 12.67
C ALA A 704 42.21 4.61 14.03
N GLY A 705 42.56 5.39 15.05
CA GLY A 705 42.10 5.17 16.43
C GLY A 705 40.76 5.73 16.80
N ILE A 706 40.07 6.48 15.88
CA ILE A 706 38.91 7.28 16.21
C ILE A 706 37.72 6.43 16.71
N VAL A 707 37.45 5.28 16.11
CA VAL A 707 36.36 4.40 16.51
C VAL A 707 36.51 3.94 17.95
N LYS A 708 37.71 3.50 18.34
CA LYS A 708 37.99 3.05 19.71
C LYS A 708 37.81 4.21 20.71
N LYS A 709 38.21 5.41 20.34
CA LYS A 709 37.99 6.62 21.17
C LYS A 709 36.53 6.95 21.34
N LEU A 710 35.73 6.84 20.26
CA LEU A 710 34.28 7.03 20.32
C LEU A 710 33.61 5.96 21.18
N GLU A 711 34.04 4.69 21.09
CA GLU A 711 33.54 3.61 21.96
C GLU A 711 33.87 3.88 23.44
N ASN A 712 35.04 4.42 23.74
CA ASN A 712 35.41 4.82 25.10
C ASN A 712 34.57 6.01 25.62
N VAL A 713 34.22 6.96 24.76
CA VAL A 713 33.40 8.12 25.13
C VAL A 713 31.93 7.70 25.34
N THR A 714 31.41 6.86 24.45
CA THR A 714 30.00 6.39 24.52
C THR A 714 29.77 5.28 25.55
N GLY A 715 30.86 4.61 26.01
CA GLY A 715 30.77 3.44 26.87
C GLY A 715 30.15 2.20 26.21
N THR A 716 29.91 2.24 24.89
CA THR A 716 29.24 1.20 24.12
C THR A 716 30.03 0.86 22.87
N THR A 717 29.85 -0.36 22.33
CA THR A 717 30.47 -0.74 21.08
C THR A 717 29.80 -0.03 19.90
N ARG A 718 30.53 0.16 18.80
CA ARG A 718 30.00 0.77 17.58
C ARG A 718 28.73 0.11 17.03
N HIS A 719 28.47 -1.13 17.39
CA HIS A 719 27.29 -1.89 16.97
C HIS A 719 26.04 -1.50 17.73
N ASP A 720 26.19 -0.91 18.91
CA ASP A 720 25.12 -0.48 19.80
C ASP A 720 24.79 1.01 19.66
N TRP A 721 25.50 1.74 18.79
CA TRP A 721 25.28 3.17 18.59
C TRP A 721 23.91 3.40 17.93
N PRO A 722 23.06 4.27 18.52
CA PRO A 722 21.76 4.57 18.01
C PRO A 722 21.85 5.40 16.71
N PRO A 723 20.83 5.32 15.85
CA PRO A 723 20.79 6.06 14.59
C PRO A 723 20.99 7.56 14.74
N ALA A 724 20.39 8.20 15.75
CA ALA A 724 20.54 9.65 16.01
C ALA A 724 22.00 10.06 16.21
N LEU A 725 22.75 9.31 17.03
CA LEU A 725 24.19 9.54 17.25
C LEU A 725 24.97 9.39 15.94
N LEU A 726 24.67 8.35 15.18
CA LEU A 726 25.33 8.07 13.91
C LEU A 726 25.08 9.17 12.86
N ARG A 727 23.85 9.72 12.78
CA ARG A 727 23.55 10.84 11.87
C ARG A 727 24.29 12.13 12.26
N GLY A 728 24.46 12.40 13.55
CA GLY A 728 25.32 13.50 14.03
C GLY A 728 26.80 13.31 13.60
N PHE A 729 27.34 12.09 13.66
CA PHE A 729 28.66 11.77 13.13
C PHE A 729 28.75 12.05 11.63
N TRP A 730 27.77 11.61 10.86
CA TRP A 730 27.71 11.86 9.43
C TRP A 730 27.75 13.36 9.10
N GLU A 731 26.96 14.20 9.80
CA GLU A 731 26.94 15.65 9.59
C GLU A 731 28.33 16.27 9.81
N THR A 732 28.95 15.96 10.93
CA THR A 732 30.31 16.44 11.24
C THR A 732 31.35 15.95 10.21
N LEU A 733 31.25 14.71 9.76
CA LEU A 733 32.18 14.19 8.74
C LEU A 733 32.02 14.95 7.41
N LEU A 734 30.80 15.30 7.00
CA LEU A 734 30.60 16.10 5.79
C LEU A 734 31.12 17.54 5.93
N GLU A 735 31.04 18.16 7.12
CA GLU A 735 31.66 19.47 7.40
C GLU A 735 33.17 19.47 7.17
N ILE A 736 33.82 18.35 7.55
CA ILE A 736 35.28 18.20 7.44
C ILE A 736 35.71 17.38 6.22
N GLU A 737 34.90 17.32 5.15
CA GLU A 737 35.19 16.58 3.92
C GLU A 737 36.61 16.84 3.37
N GLY A 738 37.09 18.08 3.47
CA GLY A 738 38.42 18.46 3.01
C GLY A 738 39.58 17.65 3.62
N ALA A 739 39.36 17.02 4.80
CA ALA A 739 40.37 16.18 5.44
C ALA A 739 40.69 14.91 4.64
N ARG A 740 39.86 14.43 3.75
CA ARG A 740 40.09 13.28 2.86
C ARG A 740 41.41 13.41 2.06
N ARG A 741 41.79 14.64 1.69
CA ARG A 741 42.94 14.91 0.83
C ARG A 741 44.29 14.74 1.52
N ARG A 742 44.32 14.64 2.87
CA ARG A 742 45.56 14.69 3.65
C ARG A 742 46.40 13.43 3.49
N SER A 743 45.78 12.25 3.56
CA SER A 743 46.48 10.97 3.37
C SER A 743 45.50 9.84 3.02
N VAL A 744 46.06 8.70 2.61
CA VAL A 744 45.34 7.44 2.40
C VAL A 744 44.49 7.05 3.62
N GLU A 745 45.08 7.14 4.82
CA GLU A 745 44.40 6.78 6.06
C GLU A 745 43.24 7.71 6.38
N HIS A 746 43.39 9.02 6.14
CA HIS A 746 42.29 9.98 6.30
C HIS A 746 41.15 9.66 5.35
N GLU A 747 41.41 9.43 4.07
CA GLU A 747 40.36 9.12 3.11
C GLU A 747 39.67 7.80 3.43
N ALA A 748 40.43 6.72 3.62
CA ALA A 748 39.84 5.42 3.88
C ALA A 748 38.97 5.43 5.15
N ARG A 749 39.44 6.03 6.23
CA ARG A 749 38.68 6.12 7.48
C ARG A 749 37.47 7.03 7.36
N TRP A 750 37.55 8.15 6.65
CA TRP A 750 36.46 9.06 6.43
C TRP A 750 35.34 8.37 5.62
N LEU A 751 35.67 7.71 4.50
CA LEU A 751 34.74 6.95 3.68
C LEU A 751 34.04 5.85 4.50
N SER A 752 34.84 5.12 5.29
CA SER A 752 34.34 4.05 6.17
C SER A 752 33.31 4.59 7.18
N LEU A 753 33.61 5.71 7.83
CA LEU A 753 32.75 6.31 8.86
C LEU A 753 31.50 6.94 8.26
N VAL A 754 31.58 7.64 7.12
CA VAL A 754 30.43 8.23 6.45
C VAL A 754 29.43 7.12 6.08
N GLY A 755 29.90 6.07 5.42
CA GLY A 755 29.04 4.94 5.07
C GLY A 755 28.46 4.24 6.30
N PHE A 756 29.29 4.04 7.34
CA PHE A 756 28.84 3.41 8.59
C PHE A 756 27.78 4.24 9.32
N SER A 757 27.92 5.57 9.33
CA SER A 757 27.02 6.48 10.02
C SER A 757 25.70 6.69 9.30
N LEU A 758 25.66 6.49 7.98
CA LEU A 758 24.46 6.69 7.18
C LEU A 758 23.72 5.38 6.83
N ARG A 759 24.33 4.20 7.11
CA ARG A 759 23.70 2.90 6.80
C ARG A 759 22.35 2.74 7.48
N PRO A 760 21.35 2.10 6.86
CA PRO A 760 21.34 1.53 5.50
C PRO A 760 20.99 2.54 4.39
N GLY A 761 21.04 3.85 4.66
CA GLY A 761 20.66 4.93 3.76
C GLY A 761 19.20 5.39 3.93
N TYR A 762 18.51 4.82 4.91
CA TYR A 762 17.13 5.14 5.27
C TYR A 762 16.89 4.80 6.76
N GLY A 763 15.71 5.12 7.27
CA GLY A 763 15.26 4.72 8.62
C GLY A 763 15.20 5.84 9.64
N LEU A 764 15.72 7.03 9.34
CA LEU A 764 15.45 8.26 10.08
C LEU A 764 14.94 9.35 9.14
N ALA A 765 14.27 10.31 9.75
CA ALA A 765 13.86 11.54 9.11
C ALA A 765 14.98 12.11 8.24
N VAL A 766 14.65 12.46 6.99
CA VAL A 766 15.55 13.15 6.05
C VAL A 766 16.81 12.37 5.64
N ASP A 767 16.84 11.05 5.80
CA ASP A 767 17.97 10.25 5.32
C ASP A 767 18.12 10.30 3.80
N ASP A 768 17.04 10.46 3.05
CA ASP A 768 17.06 10.69 1.60
C ASP A 768 17.83 11.97 1.22
N TRP A 769 17.67 13.07 2.00
CA TRP A 769 18.48 14.26 1.83
C TRP A 769 19.95 13.99 2.17
N ARG A 770 20.23 13.25 3.26
CA ARG A 770 21.60 12.89 3.62
C ARG A 770 22.26 12.05 2.53
N VAL A 771 21.55 11.07 1.98
CA VAL A 771 22.00 10.29 0.83
C VAL A 771 22.19 11.17 -0.39
N GLY A 772 21.27 12.09 -0.69
CA GLY A 772 21.39 13.05 -1.78
C GLY A 772 22.62 13.98 -1.63
N LYS A 773 22.95 14.40 -0.39
CA LYS A 773 24.19 15.15 -0.10
C LYS A 773 25.42 14.27 -0.29
N THR A 774 25.40 13.03 0.19
CA THR A 774 26.48 12.08 0.04
C THR A 774 26.69 11.74 -1.45
N TRP A 775 25.62 11.66 -2.25
CA TRP A 775 25.70 11.40 -3.69
C TRP A 775 26.56 12.39 -4.47
N ARG A 776 26.71 13.62 -3.99
CA ARG A 776 27.60 14.61 -4.63
C ARG A 776 29.05 14.16 -4.66
N LEU A 777 29.45 13.32 -3.70
CA LEU A 777 30.78 12.73 -3.67
C LEU A 777 31.03 11.80 -4.87
N TYR A 778 29.98 11.18 -5.41
CA TYR A 778 30.12 10.22 -6.51
C TYR A 778 30.77 10.86 -7.75
N GLN A 779 30.45 12.11 -8.04
CA GLN A 779 31.03 12.86 -9.15
C GLN A 779 32.52 13.16 -8.93
N GLY A 780 32.93 13.38 -7.69
CA GLY A 780 34.31 13.70 -7.32
C GLY A 780 35.23 12.48 -7.21
N GLY A 781 34.65 11.29 -7.03
CA GLY A 781 35.39 10.05 -6.85
C GLY A 781 36.25 9.99 -5.59
N THR A 782 37.21 9.05 -5.60
CA THR A 782 38.22 8.94 -4.53
C THR A 782 39.34 9.95 -4.71
N MET A 783 39.86 10.49 -3.63
CA MET A 783 41.03 11.41 -3.63
C MET A 783 42.35 10.63 -3.85
N GLN A 784 42.36 9.35 -3.45
CA GLN A 784 43.52 8.45 -3.58
C GLN A 784 43.21 7.25 -4.51
N PRO A 785 42.91 7.50 -5.82
CA PRO A 785 42.39 6.46 -6.73
C PRO A 785 43.36 5.31 -7.02
N LYS A 786 44.65 5.48 -6.76
CA LYS A 786 45.66 4.42 -6.91
C LYS A 786 45.73 3.45 -5.70
N ASN A 787 45.11 3.84 -4.57
CA ASN A 787 45.16 3.03 -3.35
C ASN A 787 43.96 2.08 -3.31
N GLU A 788 44.23 0.78 -3.16
CA GLU A 788 43.18 -0.27 -3.15
C GLU A 788 42.27 -0.14 -1.92
N LEU A 789 42.77 0.24 -0.75
CA LEU A 789 41.99 0.39 0.46
C LEU A 789 40.96 1.53 0.30
N CYS A 790 41.37 2.67 -0.26
CA CYS A 790 40.45 3.81 -0.51
C CYS A 790 39.39 3.42 -1.53
N ARG A 791 39.72 2.66 -2.58
CA ARG A 791 38.74 2.16 -3.55
C ARG A 791 37.78 1.14 -2.92
N ALA A 792 38.27 0.23 -2.10
CA ALA A 792 37.43 -0.73 -1.39
C ALA A 792 36.44 -0.01 -0.44
N GLU A 793 36.93 0.95 0.37
CA GLU A 793 36.06 1.74 1.27
C GLU A 793 35.06 2.61 0.50
N TRP A 794 35.38 3.04 -0.72
CA TRP A 794 34.46 3.70 -1.63
C TRP A 794 33.26 2.81 -2.00
N TRP A 795 33.54 1.55 -2.38
CA TRP A 795 32.47 0.60 -2.69
C TRP A 795 31.67 0.19 -1.46
N ILE A 796 32.32 0.07 -0.31
CA ILE A 796 31.70 -0.21 0.99
C ILE A 796 30.72 0.94 1.35
N LEU A 797 31.11 2.20 1.15
CA LEU A 797 30.23 3.34 1.39
C LEU A 797 28.95 3.20 0.58
N TRP A 798 29.07 3.01 -0.74
CA TRP A 798 27.88 2.92 -1.61
C TRP A 798 27.04 1.68 -1.33
N ARG A 799 27.64 0.56 -0.97
CA ARG A 799 26.94 -0.62 -0.49
C ARG A 799 26.11 -0.33 0.76
N ARG A 800 26.70 0.37 1.72
CA ARG A 800 26.06 0.72 3.01
C ARG A 800 24.86 1.63 2.86
N VAL A 801 24.88 2.53 1.88
CA VAL A 801 23.80 3.48 1.65
C VAL A 801 22.90 3.09 0.47
N ALA A 802 23.07 1.91 -0.09
CA ALA A 802 22.38 1.46 -1.29
C ALA A 802 20.86 1.56 -1.18
N GLY A 803 20.31 1.29 0.01
CA GLY A 803 18.86 1.36 0.24
C GLY A 803 18.27 2.77 0.13
N GLY A 804 19.07 3.81 0.32
CA GLY A 804 18.64 5.21 0.14
C GLY A 804 18.89 5.79 -1.26
N LEU A 805 19.59 5.04 -2.14
CA LEU A 805 19.89 5.50 -3.50
C LEU A 805 18.66 5.39 -4.41
N LEU A 806 18.51 6.39 -5.28
CA LEU A 806 17.48 6.38 -6.32
C LEU A 806 17.77 5.33 -7.40
N THR A 807 16.73 4.90 -8.12
CA THR A 807 16.85 3.97 -9.27
C THR A 807 17.91 4.45 -10.27
N ALA A 808 17.87 5.72 -10.68
CA ALA A 808 18.85 6.29 -11.59
C ALA A 808 20.29 6.24 -11.02
N GLN A 809 20.46 6.45 -9.73
CA GLN A 809 21.76 6.40 -9.05
C GLN A 809 22.29 4.96 -8.98
N GLN A 810 21.41 3.98 -8.67
CA GLN A 810 21.81 2.58 -8.67
C GLN A 810 22.17 2.08 -10.07
N ILE A 811 21.46 2.53 -11.11
CA ILE A 811 21.79 2.23 -12.50
C ILE A 811 23.15 2.83 -12.88
N LEU A 812 23.42 4.10 -12.53
CA LEU A 812 24.71 4.75 -12.80
C LEU A 812 25.89 4.08 -12.12
N ILE A 813 25.69 3.43 -10.97
CA ILE A 813 26.72 2.62 -10.32
C ILE A 813 26.80 1.22 -10.96
N GLY A 814 25.65 0.55 -11.10
CA GLY A 814 25.58 -0.88 -11.37
C GLY A 814 25.89 -1.25 -12.83
N GLU A 815 25.30 -0.55 -13.81
CA GLU A 815 25.48 -0.91 -15.22
C GLU A 815 26.94 -0.86 -15.71
N PRO A 816 27.76 0.17 -15.37
CA PRO A 816 29.17 0.18 -15.71
C PRO A 816 29.94 -0.98 -15.09
N LEU A 817 29.69 -1.29 -13.81
CA LEU A 817 30.35 -2.39 -13.11
C LEU A 817 30.01 -3.75 -13.72
N VAL A 818 28.75 -3.98 -14.09
CA VAL A 818 28.31 -5.20 -14.79
C VAL A 818 28.98 -5.32 -16.16
N ALA A 819 29.06 -4.22 -16.91
CA ALA A 819 29.73 -4.20 -18.22
C ALA A 819 31.23 -4.51 -18.10
N ASP A 820 31.89 -4.02 -17.05
CA ASP A 820 33.30 -4.29 -16.77
C ASP A 820 33.53 -5.78 -16.43
N TRP A 821 32.67 -6.35 -15.57
CA TRP A 821 32.73 -7.79 -15.26
C TRP A 821 32.42 -8.67 -16.46
N ARG A 822 31.46 -8.31 -17.29
CA ARG A 822 31.16 -8.99 -18.56
C ARG A 822 32.39 -9.02 -19.47
N THR A 823 33.09 -7.91 -19.56
CA THR A 823 34.30 -7.77 -20.40
C THR A 823 35.47 -8.59 -19.81
N TYR A 824 35.64 -8.57 -18.49
CA TYR A 824 36.65 -9.35 -17.79
C TYR A 824 36.49 -10.86 -18.01
N PHE A 825 35.27 -11.38 -17.83
CA PHE A 825 34.99 -12.81 -18.01
C PHE A 825 35.10 -13.27 -19.46
N ARG A 826 34.69 -12.44 -20.42
CA ARG A 826 34.84 -12.73 -21.85
C ARG A 826 36.31 -12.88 -22.27
N LYS A 827 37.21 -12.16 -21.65
CA LYS A 827 38.66 -12.23 -21.89
C LYS A 827 39.40 -13.28 -21.07
N GLY A 828 38.67 -14.24 -20.51
CA GLY A 828 39.29 -15.36 -19.75
C GLY A 828 39.90 -14.97 -18.41
N GLY A 829 39.52 -13.83 -17.85
CA GLY A 829 40.03 -13.36 -16.56
C GLY A 829 41.45 -12.79 -16.60
N VAL A 830 42.07 -12.67 -17.74
CA VAL A 830 43.39 -12.03 -17.92
C VAL A 830 43.18 -10.51 -17.95
N GLY A 831 43.89 -9.79 -17.11
CA GLY A 831 43.73 -8.39 -16.75
C GLY A 831 43.29 -7.49 -17.87
N VAL A 832 42.08 -7.00 -17.75
CA VAL A 832 41.55 -5.97 -18.60
C VAL A 832 42.01 -4.64 -18.03
N ARG A 833 42.95 -4.00 -18.72
CA ARG A 833 43.08 -2.55 -18.58
C ARG A 833 41.83 -1.92 -19.17
N GLY A 834 40.85 -1.73 -18.31
CA GLY A 834 39.59 -1.05 -18.69
C GLY A 834 39.88 0.36 -19.21
N ARG A 835 39.03 0.87 -20.08
CA ARG A 835 39.07 2.26 -20.53
C ARG A 835 38.83 3.29 -19.41
N SER A 836 38.37 2.85 -18.24
CA SER A 836 38.23 3.69 -17.06
C SER A 836 39.51 3.54 -16.22
N PRO A 837 40.29 4.61 -15.93
CA PRO A 837 41.46 4.57 -15.09
C PRO A 837 41.19 4.11 -13.64
N GLN A 838 39.93 3.89 -13.29
CA GLN A 838 39.48 3.64 -11.92
C GLN A 838 39.46 2.15 -11.53
N PHE A 839 39.56 1.21 -12.47
CA PHE A 839 39.36 -0.22 -12.19
C PHE A 839 40.64 -1.06 -12.39
N GLN A 840 41.49 -1.04 -11.41
CA GLN A 840 42.41 -2.16 -11.14
C GLN A 840 41.83 -2.90 -9.90
N PHE A 841 40.97 -3.89 -10.15
CA PHE A 841 40.38 -4.66 -9.05
C PHE A 841 41.42 -5.53 -8.35
N GLY A 842 41.82 -5.19 -7.14
CA GLY A 842 42.42 -6.13 -6.21
C GLY A 842 41.37 -7.13 -5.69
N PRO A 843 41.82 -8.24 -5.06
CA PRO A 843 40.91 -9.25 -4.54
C PRO A 843 39.91 -8.70 -3.52
N HIS A 844 40.34 -7.81 -2.65
CA HIS A 844 39.49 -7.18 -1.63
C HIS A 844 38.46 -6.24 -2.28
N GLU A 845 38.89 -5.38 -3.19
CA GLU A 845 38.04 -4.50 -3.92
C GLU A 845 36.98 -5.27 -4.75
N SER A 846 37.40 -6.35 -5.44
CA SER A 846 36.49 -7.22 -6.21
C SER A 846 35.37 -7.79 -5.33
N ALA A 847 35.69 -8.25 -4.12
CA ALA A 847 34.69 -8.78 -3.19
C ALA A 847 33.67 -7.71 -2.79
N GLU A 848 34.11 -6.46 -2.52
CA GLU A 848 33.19 -5.38 -2.16
C GLU A 848 32.33 -4.91 -3.33
N VAL A 849 32.85 -4.94 -4.56
CA VAL A 849 32.06 -4.67 -5.77
C VAL A 849 30.93 -5.70 -5.95
N TRP A 850 31.21 -7.00 -5.75
CA TRP A 850 30.15 -8.02 -5.81
C TRP A 850 29.09 -7.80 -4.72
N ARG A 851 29.50 -7.50 -3.48
CA ARG A 851 28.57 -7.19 -2.39
C ARG A 851 27.73 -5.95 -2.70
N LEU A 852 28.34 -4.91 -3.28
CA LEU A 852 27.62 -3.72 -3.72
C LEU A 852 26.57 -4.06 -4.78
N LEU A 853 26.96 -4.77 -5.85
CA LEU A 853 26.03 -5.18 -6.92
C LEU A 853 24.84 -5.99 -6.38
N GLY A 854 25.09 -6.90 -5.42
CA GLY A 854 24.03 -7.62 -4.72
C GLY A 854 23.12 -6.72 -3.88
N SER A 855 23.62 -5.57 -3.44
CA SER A 855 22.85 -4.62 -2.62
C SER A 855 22.05 -3.61 -3.43
N LEU A 856 22.24 -3.51 -4.76
CA LEU A 856 21.52 -2.59 -5.64
C LEU A 856 20.18 -3.20 -6.11
N GLU A 857 19.19 -3.21 -5.24
CA GLU A 857 17.91 -3.89 -5.50
C GLU A 857 17.00 -3.19 -6.53
N LEU A 858 17.26 -1.91 -6.85
CA LEU A 858 16.51 -1.16 -7.87
C LEU A 858 17.05 -1.37 -9.30
N LEU A 859 18.06 -2.20 -9.51
CA LEU A 859 18.50 -2.58 -10.85
C LEU A 859 17.40 -3.34 -11.59
N ARG A 860 17.36 -3.16 -12.91
CA ARG A 860 16.40 -3.84 -13.79
C ARG A 860 16.54 -5.35 -13.70
N PRO A 861 15.44 -6.13 -13.80
CA PRO A 861 15.50 -7.58 -13.76
C PRO A 861 16.50 -8.21 -14.73
N GLN A 862 16.61 -7.68 -15.95
CA GLN A 862 17.54 -8.16 -16.98
C GLN A 862 19.01 -8.08 -16.54
N ILE A 863 19.39 -6.99 -15.86
CA ILE A 863 20.74 -6.82 -15.31
C ILE A 863 21.00 -7.80 -14.17
N LYS A 864 19.99 -8.01 -13.31
CA LYS A 864 20.06 -8.99 -12.24
C LYS A 864 20.17 -10.43 -12.75
N ILE A 865 19.44 -10.76 -13.81
CA ILE A 865 19.54 -12.06 -14.50
C ILE A 865 20.96 -12.27 -15.02
N GLU A 866 21.51 -11.26 -15.70
CA GLU A 866 22.87 -11.32 -16.21
C GLU A 866 23.91 -11.51 -15.09
N LEU A 867 23.78 -10.78 -13.99
CA LEU A 867 24.61 -10.94 -12.80
C LEU A 867 24.53 -12.36 -12.25
N GLY A 868 23.34 -12.92 -12.08
CA GLY A 868 23.14 -14.28 -11.59
C GLY A 868 23.80 -15.31 -12.48
N LYS A 869 23.66 -15.20 -13.80
CA LYS A 869 24.31 -16.08 -14.79
C LYS A 869 25.83 -15.97 -14.71
N MET A 870 26.40 -14.77 -14.65
CA MET A 870 27.84 -14.57 -14.50
C MET A 870 28.40 -15.19 -13.23
N ILE A 871 27.67 -15.03 -12.11
CA ILE A 871 28.06 -15.63 -10.83
C ILE A 871 28.06 -17.15 -10.93
N LEU A 872 26.98 -17.75 -11.41
CA LEU A 872 26.82 -19.20 -11.52
C LEU A 872 27.86 -19.86 -12.43
N ASP A 873 28.28 -19.18 -13.51
CA ASP A 873 29.30 -19.66 -14.41
C ASP A 873 30.72 -19.59 -13.81
N ARG A 874 30.95 -18.63 -12.94
CA ARG A 874 32.24 -18.42 -12.29
C ARG A 874 32.41 -19.21 -11.01
N LEU A 875 31.35 -19.33 -10.20
CA LEU A 875 31.39 -19.87 -8.83
C LEU A 875 32.10 -21.24 -8.71
N PRO A 876 31.91 -22.21 -9.63
CA PRO A 876 32.58 -23.51 -9.55
C PRO A 876 34.10 -23.43 -9.74
N ARG A 877 34.61 -22.36 -10.35
CA ARG A 877 36.03 -22.14 -10.65
C ARG A 877 36.70 -21.17 -9.69
N GLU A 878 35.94 -20.49 -8.84
CA GLU A 878 36.49 -19.50 -7.92
C GLU A 878 37.10 -20.19 -6.70
N ARG A 879 38.37 -19.91 -6.48
CA ARG A 879 39.15 -20.52 -5.40
C ARG A 879 39.41 -19.59 -4.22
N LEU A 880 39.23 -18.29 -4.39
CA LEU A 880 39.41 -17.32 -3.31
C LEU A 880 38.12 -17.29 -2.42
N PRO A 881 38.23 -17.71 -1.13
CA PRO A 881 37.03 -17.82 -0.27
C PRO A 881 36.26 -16.50 -0.16
N ALA A 882 36.97 -15.39 0.07
CA ALA A 882 36.34 -14.07 0.21
C ALA A 882 35.59 -13.62 -1.03
N LEU A 883 36.06 -13.98 -2.23
CA LEU A 883 35.39 -13.66 -3.48
C LEU A 883 34.20 -14.58 -3.72
N ARG A 884 34.37 -15.89 -3.42
CA ARG A 884 33.26 -16.86 -3.45
C ARG A 884 32.11 -16.43 -2.53
N ASP A 885 32.42 -16.06 -1.27
CA ASP A 885 31.44 -15.56 -0.30
C ASP A 885 30.71 -14.30 -0.80
N ALA A 886 31.46 -13.38 -1.40
CA ALA A 886 30.87 -12.15 -1.96
C ALA A 886 29.93 -12.43 -3.15
N MET A 887 30.28 -13.41 -4.01
CA MET A 887 29.43 -13.85 -5.11
C MET A 887 28.15 -14.54 -4.61
N LEU A 888 28.25 -15.42 -3.60
CA LEU A 888 27.10 -16.08 -2.99
C LEU A 888 26.17 -15.06 -2.29
N PHE A 889 26.76 -14.09 -1.58
CA PHE A 889 26.00 -12.97 -1.02
C PHE A 889 25.26 -12.21 -2.11
N ALA A 890 25.93 -11.85 -3.21
CA ALA A 890 25.32 -11.12 -4.31
C ALA A 890 24.19 -11.93 -4.97
N LEU A 891 24.41 -13.23 -5.21
CA LEU A 891 23.41 -14.11 -5.81
C LEU A 891 22.15 -14.23 -4.96
N GLY A 892 22.33 -14.46 -3.64
CA GLY A 892 21.21 -14.54 -2.69
C GLY A 892 20.40 -13.25 -2.62
N ARG A 893 21.06 -12.08 -2.72
CA ARG A 893 20.38 -10.77 -2.73
C ARG A 893 19.67 -10.47 -4.05
N VAL A 894 20.36 -10.68 -5.16
CA VAL A 894 19.83 -10.38 -6.52
C VAL A 894 18.61 -11.24 -6.84
N GLY A 895 18.63 -12.53 -6.44
CA GLY A 895 17.54 -13.47 -6.69
C GLY A 895 16.57 -13.63 -5.52
N ALA A 896 16.68 -12.85 -4.45
CA ALA A 896 15.82 -12.96 -3.28
C ALA A 896 14.34 -12.91 -3.64
N ARG A 897 13.56 -13.81 -3.06
CA ARG A 897 12.09 -13.82 -3.27
C ARG A 897 11.39 -12.74 -2.45
N GLN A 898 12.02 -12.29 -1.37
CA GLN A 898 11.59 -11.14 -0.59
C GLN A 898 12.74 -10.12 -0.56
N PRO A 899 12.61 -8.99 -1.28
CA PRO A 899 13.63 -7.95 -1.29
C PRO A 899 13.69 -7.26 0.08
N VAL A 900 14.81 -6.62 0.37
CA VAL A 900 15.01 -5.87 1.62
C VAL A 900 14.38 -4.48 1.54
N TYR A 901 14.53 -3.81 0.40
CA TYR A 901 14.01 -2.46 0.16
C TYR A 901 13.57 -2.23 -1.29
N GLY A 902 13.84 -3.17 -2.17
CA GLY A 902 13.44 -3.06 -3.58
C GLY A 902 11.96 -3.37 -3.78
N PRO A 903 11.27 -2.68 -4.69
CA PRO A 903 9.88 -2.98 -5.01
C PRO A 903 9.75 -4.32 -5.75
N LEU A 904 8.60 -4.95 -5.62
CA LEU A 904 8.35 -6.30 -6.17
C LEU A 904 8.52 -6.38 -7.70
N ASN A 905 8.36 -5.27 -8.41
CA ASN A 905 8.56 -5.19 -9.85
C ASN A 905 10.03 -5.25 -10.30
N THR A 906 10.98 -5.20 -9.37
CA THR A 906 12.42 -5.37 -9.67
C THR A 906 12.94 -6.78 -9.43
N LEU A 907 12.08 -7.72 -9.03
CA LEU A 907 12.46 -9.10 -8.79
C LEU A 907 12.85 -9.83 -10.08
N VAL A 908 13.80 -10.74 -9.95
CA VAL A 908 14.11 -11.70 -11.02
C VAL A 908 12.93 -12.67 -11.18
N PRO A 909 12.48 -12.97 -12.41
CA PRO A 909 11.44 -13.96 -12.65
C PRO A 909 11.74 -15.31 -11.98
N VAL A 910 10.70 -16.00 -11.53
CA VAL A 910 10.86 -17.25 -10.78
C VAL A 910 11.51 -18.35 -11.62
N GLU A 911 11.25 -18.37 -12.89
CA GLU A 911 11.79 -19.35 -13.86
C GLU A 911 13.33 -19.27 -13.93
N GLU A 912 13.89 -18.08 -13.91
CA GLU A 912 15.34 -17.87 -13.87
C GLU A 912 15.94 -18.31 -12.53
N VAL A 913 15.23 -18.02 -11.43
CA VAL A 913 15.70 -18.44 -10.10
C VAL A 913 15.58 -19.97 -9.91
N GLU A 914 14.58 -20.59 -10.52
CA GLU A 914 14.44 -22.04 -10.58
C GLU A 914 15.69 -22.69 -11.21
N GLU A 915 16.14 -22.17 -12.39
CA GLU A 915 17.37 -22.62 -13.03
C GLU A 915 18.59 -22.44 -12.10
N TRP A 916 18.67 -21.28 -11.42
CA TRP A 916 19.80 -21.00 -10.50
C TRP A 916 19.85 -21.99 -9.34
N VAL A 917 18.71 -22.26 -8.71
CA VAL A 917 18.62 -23.22 -7.59
C VAL A 917 18.96 -24.64 -8.06
N GLN A 918 18.50 -25.08 -9.25
CA GLN A 918 18.84 -26.38 -9.82
C GLN A 918 20.36 -26.51 -10.04
N ARG A 919 21.03 -25.48 -10.52
CA ARG A 919 22.49 -25.47 -10.70
C ARG A 919 23.22 -25.49 -9.34
N LEU A 920 22.72 -24.76 -8.34
CA LEU A 920 23.34 -24.74 -7.00
C LEU A 920 23.20 -26.08 -6.27
N LEU A 921 22.08 -26.80 -6.44
CA LEU A 921 21.88 -28.13 -5.87
C LEU A 921 22.89 -29.17 -6.37
N GLN A 922 23.53 -28.92 -7.51
CA GLN A 922 24.58 -29.78 -8.09
C GLN A 922 25.98 -29.48 -7.54
N MET A 923 26.13 -28.40 -6.76
CA MET A 923 27.42 -28.02 -6.19
C MET A 923 27.69 -28.80 -4.90
N ASP A 924 28.93 -29.23 -4.74
CA ASP A 924 29.37 -29.90 -3.53
C ASP A 924 29.41 -28.91 -2.35
N ALA A 925 28.64 -29.20 -1.30
CA ALA A 925 28.29 -28.20 -0.32
C ALA A 925 28.79 -28.54 1.07
N GLY A 926 29.50 -27.67 1.63
CA GLY A 926 29.89 -27.55 3.03
C GLY A 926 29.90 -26.08 3.47
N ASP A 927 29.20 -25.21 2.71
CA ASP A 927 29.36 -23.76 2.80
C ASP A 927 28.10 -23.12 3.39
N GLU A 928 28.18 -22.55 4.59
CA GLU A 928 27.10 -21.81 5.27
C GLU A 928 26.56 -20.68 4.40
N ARG A 929 27.43 -20.03 3.59
CA ARG A 929 27.04 -18.95 2.69
C ARG A 929 26.17 -19.45 1.53
N LEU A 930 26.49 -20.63 0.99
CA LEU A 930 25.67 -21.27 -0.03
C LEU A 930 24.27 -21.60 0.52
N SER A 931 24.24 -22.19 1.72
CA SER A 931 22.95 -22.51 2.38
C SER A 931 22.10 -21.27 2.59
N PHE A 932 22.69 -20.17 3.06
CA PHE A 932 21.97 -18.92 3.25
C PHE A 932 21.50 -18.31 1.92
N ALA A 933 22.33 -18.34 0.87
CA ALA A 933 21.92 -17.89 -0.48
C ALA A 933 20.74 -18.71 -0.99
N MET A 934 20.75 -20.04 -0.82
CA MET A 934 19.67 -20.96 -1.19
C MET A 934 18.36 -20.59 -0.47
N VAL A 935 18.43 -20.29 0.84
CA VAL A 935 17.26 -19.83 1.61
C VAL A 935 16.70 -18.54 1.04
N GLN A 936 17.55 -17.54 0.70
CA GLN A 936 17.07 -16.27 0.12
C GLN A 936 16.41 -16.46 -1.25
N LEU A 937 16.95 -17.35 -2.09
CA LEU A 937 16.41 -17.68 -3.40
C LEU A 937 15.07 -18.44 -3.34
N SER A 938 14.75 -19.04 -2.20
CA SER A 938 13.65 -19.99 -2.07
C SER A 938 12.66 -19.69 -0.94
N ARG A 939 12.89 -18.62 -0.18
CA ARG A 939 12.00 -18.21 0.92
C ARG A 939 10.57 -18.13 0.43
N ARG A 940 9.65 -18.81 1.13
CA ARG A 940 8.24 -18.84 0.77
C ARG A 940 7.58 -17.51 1.05
N THR A 941 6.86 -16.99 0.07
CA THR A 941 6.13 -15.72 0.15
C THR A 941 4.62 -15.90 0.14
N GLY A 942 4.13 -17.08 -0.29
CA GLY A 942 2.72 -17.36 -0.53
C GLY A 942 2.23 -16.92 -1.92
N ASP A 943 3.04 -16.18 -2.66
CA ASP A 943 2.73 -15.72 -4.02
C ASP A 943 3.20 -16.78 -5.04
N ARG A 944 2.27 -17.34 -5.81
CA ARG A 944 2.51 -18.36 -6.86
C ARG A 944 3.57 -17.94 -7.87
N HIS A 945 3.67 -16.67 -8.20
CA HIS A 945 4.58 -16.12 -9.20
C HIS A 945 5.97 -15.78 -8.66
N ARG A 946 6.14 -15.82 -7.35
CA ARG A 946 7.43 -15.62 -6.69
C ARG A 946 8.00 -16.89 -6.11
N ASP A 947 7.14 -17.78 -5.68
CA ASP A 947 7.54 -19.01 -5.00
C ASP A 947 8.03 -20.04 -6.00
N LEU A 948 9.09 -20.78 -5.64
CA LEU A 948 9.56 -21.92 -6.41
C LEU A 948 8.48 -23.03 -6.51
N PRO A 949 8.45 -23.80 -7.61
CA PRO A 949 7.57 -24.96 -7.72
C PRO A 949 7.74 -25.94 -6.56
N ASP A 950 6.63 -26.55 -6.10
CA ASP A 950 6.63 -27.41 -4.92
C ASP A 950 7.62 -28.58 -5.03
N LEU A 951 7.75 -29.16 -6.22
CA LEU A 951 8.69 -30.28 -6.47
C LEU A 951 10.15 -29.85 -6.23
N LEU A 952 10.53 -28.64 -6.71
CA LEU A 952 11.89 -28.13 -6.51
C LEU A 952 12.10 -27.72 -5.05
N ARG A 953 11.07 -27.15 -4.43
CA ARG A 953 11.11 -26.78 -3.01
C ARG A 953 11.30 -28.00 -2.11
N THR A 954 10.62 -29.11 -2.39
CA THR A 954 10.82 -30.36 -1.66
C THR A 954 12.26 -30.85 -1.76
N LYS A 955 12.83 -30.92 -2.98
CA LYS A 955 14.24 -31.27 -3.17
C LYS A 955 15.20 -30.37 -2.40
N LEU A 956 14.89 -29.06 -2.37
CA LEU A 956 15.70 -28.09 -1.63
C LEU A 956 15.58 -28.27 -0.11
N LEU A 957 14.39 -28.55 0.41
CA LEU A 957 14.20 -28.84 1.84
C LEU A 957 14.97 -30.09 2.28
N ASP A 958 14.94 -31.15 1.44
CA ASP A 958 15.74 -32.36 1.68
C ASP A 958 17.24 -32.04 1.68
N TRP A 959 17.70 -31.21 0.73
CA TRP A 959 19.09 -30.76 0.66
C TRP A 959 19.48 -29.92 1.88
N LEU A 960 18.68 -28.93 2.30
CA LEU A 960 18.94 -28.10 3.49
C LEU A 960 19.02 -28.96 4.78
N THR A 961 18.10 -29.92 4.90
CA THR A 961 18.06 -30.85 6.04
C THR A 961 19.31 -31.72 6.08
N SER A 962 19.73 -32.30 4.93
CA SER A 962 20.91 -33.15 4.84
C SER A 962 22.22 -32.39 5.13
N HIS A 963 22.26 -31.09 4.98
CA HIS A 963 23.38 -30.20 5.25
C HIS A 963 23.32 -29.53 6.63
N ALA A 964 22.44 -30.02 7.53
CA ALA A 964 22.29 -29.56 8.90
C ALA A 964 22.07 -28.02 9.02
N VAL A 965 21.34 -27.43 8.07
CA VAL A 965 20.95 -26.02 8.14
C VAL A 965 19.97 -25.82 9.29
N ALA A 966 20.10 -24.69 9.98
CA ALA A 966 19.27 -24.40 11.16
C ALA A 966 17.75 -24.44 10.86
N ASP A 967 16.98 -25.07 11.74
CA ASP A 967 15.55 -25.34 11.54
C ASP A 967 14.72 -24.10 11.21
N HIS A 968 15.00 -22.95 11.85
CA HIS A 968 14.31 -21.70 11.57
C HIS A 968 14.54 -21.19 10.13
N LEU A 969 15.69 -21.45 9.52
CA LEU A 969 15.98 -21.14 8.12
C LEU A 969 15.26 -22.11 7.17
N ILE A 970 15.18 -23.38 7.53
CA ILE A 970 14.39 -24.38 6.80
C ILE A 970 12.91 -24.00 6.82
N GLU A 971 12.42 -23.50 7.95
CA GLU A 971 11.04 -23.08 8.09
C GLU A 971 10.70 -21.87 7.20
N LEU A 972 11.64 -20.95 6.96
CA LEU A 972 11.45 -19.85 5.99
C LEU A 972 11.19 -20.37 4.56
N VAL A 973 11.79 -21.49 4.18
CA VAL A 973 11.55 -22.12 2.88
C VAL A 973 10.26 -22.94 2.86
N ARG A 974 9.90 -23.57 3.99
CA ARG A 974 8.70 -24.42 4.11
C ARG A 974 7.42 -23.61 4.22
N ALA A 975 7.38 -22.65 5.16
CA ALA A 975 6.17 -21.89 5.52
C ALA A 975 6.29 -20.38 5.31
N GLY A 976 7.50 -19.86 5.13
CA GLY A 976 7.76 -18.41 5.12
C GLY A 976 7.94 -17.86 6.53
N GLY A 977 7.93 -16.54 6.67
CA GLY A 977 8.10 -15.89 7.96
C GLY A 977 9.14 -14.77 7.93
N LEU A 978 9.49 -14.22 9.09
CA LEU A 978 10.45 -13.13 9.25
C LEU A 978 11.84 -13.67 9.58
N LEU A 979 12.87 -12.94 9.11
CA LEU A 979 14.27 -13.23 9.47
C LEU A 979 14.54 -12.84 10.93
N GLU A 980 15.24 -13.66 11.66
CA GLU A 980 15.71 -13.30 13.01
C GLU A 980 16.75 -12.16 12.92
N VAL A 981 16.90 -11.39 14.01
CA VAL A 981 17.83 -10.23 14.05
C VAL A 981 19.29 -10.64 13.71
N ARG A 982 19.70 -11.83 14.09
CA ARG A 982 21.05 -12.35 13.77
C ARG A 982 21.24 -12.63 12.26
N GLU A 983 20.20 -13.07 11.54
CA GLU A 983 20.25 -13.31 10.10
C GLU A 983 20.20 -12.01 9.29
N GLN A 984 19.63 -10.95 9.83
CA GLN A 984 19.63 -9.63 9.18
C GLN A 984 21.06 -9.17 8.89
N ARG A 985 22.01 -9.49 9.75
CA ARG A 985 23.44 -9.25 9.50
C ARG A 985 23.95 -9.96 8.23
N ASN A 986 23.48 -11.17 7.97
CA ASN A 986 23.88 -11.92 6.78
C ASN A 986 23.30 -11.30 5.50
N VAL A 987 22.13 -10.69 5.57
CA VAL A 987 21.45 -10.01 4.45
C VAL A 987 22.11 -8.67 4.13
N PHE A 988 22.51 -7.88 5.15
CA PHE A 988 23.16 -6.58 4.95
C PHE A 988 24.68 -6.67 4.77
N GLY A 989 25.28 -7.78 5.18
CA GLY A 989 26.73 -7.94 5.25
C GLY A 989 27.35 -7.26 6.48
N GLU A 990 26.57 -6.62 7.35
CA GLU A 990 26.95 -6.03 8.64
C GLU A 990 25.72 -5.77 9.52
N THR A 991 25.93 -5.48 10.83
CA THR A 991 24.85 -5.15 11.75
C THR A 991 24.23 -3.80 11.40
N LEU A 992 22.91 -3.72 11.43
CA LEU A 992 22.18 -2.47 11.37
C LEU A 992 22.36 -1.66 12.67
N PRO A 993 22.14 -0.34 12.64
CA PRO A 993 22.00 0.46 13.84
C PRO A 993 20.92 -0.09 14.77
N ARG A 994 21.11 0.09 16.09
CA ARG A 994 20.15 -0.38 17.08
C ARG A 994 18.76 0.24 16.82
N GLY A 995 17.71 -0.59 16.83
CA GLY A 995 16.32 -0.14 16.57
C GLY A 995 15.88 -0.17 15.11
N LEU A 996 16.79 -0.38 14.15
CA LEU A 996 16.41 -0.62 12.76
C LEU A 996 16.28 -2.13 12.51
N ARG A 997 15.16 -2.55 11.95
CA ARG A 997 14.87 -3.95 11.58
C ARG A 997 14.54 -4.05 10.11
N ILE A 998 14.72 -5.23 9.52
CA ILE A 998 14.16 -5.60 8.21
C ILE A 998 12.86 -6.34 8.49
N GLU A 999 11.78 -5.91 7.91
CA GLU A 999 10.50 -6.63 7.95
C GLU A 999 10.38 -7.67 6.85
#